data_57b6bd7655aaee81fef49ff1d41f3d6a
#
_entry.id   57b6bd7655aaee81fef49ff1d41f3d6a
#
_cell.length_a   1.000
_cell.length_b   1.000
_cell.length_c   1.000
_cell.angle_alpha   90.00
_cell.angle_beta   90.00
_cell.angle_gamma   90.00
#
_symmetry.space_group_name_H-M   'P 1'
#
loop_
_entity.id
_entity.type
_entity.pdbx_description
1 polymer ?
#
loop_
_entity_poly.entity_id
_entity_poly.type
_entity_poly.pdbx_seq_one_letter_code
_entity_poly.pdbx_strand_id
1 'polypeptide(L)'
;MLVNKFEEIFPQKVRKISSDDQPWISFKLKKLDRKRKRVFHKERRSEKWKELNKKFKKEVKSAKSEFYKNKIEELKLKNPKQWYSCLKNITAFDQIKNEEPNVQELRHLPDQEQADKIAEEFAKIQNSYEPLKKEDIVIPLFDDKDVPKFSPAQVWLALRKLNTHKATVSGDLPAKIIKEFAAYFAEPLSDILNTSVGRGEYPEIYKFEVSTPVPKIYPTEKVSQLRNISGLFNFDKVFEKLLAELMISDMAVKLDPAQYGNQRGMSIQHYLINMLHRILQAVDKNSRRETVAVIANMIDWNNAFPRQCPKLGVESFIRNGVRPALIPVLVNYFQDRKMSVKWHGCRSVPIAIHGGGPQGATLGILEYLSQSNNNADLVKVSDRFKFVDDLTVLEIIDLLTVGITCYNIKAHVPSDIPVHNQYIPPANLKSQQYLEQISEWTENQKMMLNAKKSKNMVFNFTDRYQFSTRLKMDNDVVETVQSMKLLGTIISQDLSWDLNVKNIVRKANASMELLRRVASFGASIEDLKTIYYLFVRSHLEQSATVWHSSLTEENSSDLERVQKSAVKIMLGNQYNGYENSLSKLNIEKLSDRRKQLCLNFAKKCVDNPKTKHMFPYNNKKHNMKTRHNNKYEVEHANTERFRKSSIIYMQNLLNQDGNMR
;
A
#
# COMPACT_ATOMS: atom_id res chain seq x y z
N MET A 1 -33.11 12.62 -11.79
CA MET A 1 -33.36 13.80 -12.62
C MET A 1 -32.09 14.45 -13.17
N LEU A 2 -31.12 14.87 -12.35
CA LEU A 2 -29.88 15.53 -12.81
C LEU A 2 -29.01 14.64 -13.71
N VAL A 3 -28.83 13.34 -13.37
CA VAL A 3 -28.05 12.38 -14.17
C VAL A 3 -28.66 12.18 -15.55
N ASN A 4 -29.97 11.99 -15.65
CA ASN A 4 -30.68 11.83 -16.94
C ASN A 4 -30.51 13.05 -17.84
N LYS A 5 -30.62 14.26 -17.27
CA LYS A 5 -30.39 15.51 -18.03
C LYS A 5 -28.91 15.67 -18.44
N PHE A 6 -27.96 15.23 -17.63
CA PHE A 6 -26.53 15.23 -17.98
C PHE A 6 -26.24 14.28 -19.16
N GLU A 7 -26.79 13.07 -19.13
CA GLU A 7 -26.63 12.10 -20.23
C GLU A 7 -27.32 12.55 -21.53
N GLU A 8 -28.43 13.26 -21.43
CA GLU A 8 -29.13 13.86 -22.55
C GLU A 8 -28.30 14.96 -23.23
N ILE A 9 -27.64 15.84 -22.44
CA ILE A 9 -26.81 16.93 -22.96
C ILE A 9 -25.44 16.44 -23.43
N PHE A 10 -24.86 15.43 -22.78
CA PHE A 10 -23.54 14.87 -23.06
C PHE A 10 -23.62 13.36 -23.37
N PRO A 11 -24.23 12.94 -24.48
CA PRO A 11 -24.38 11.54 -24.81
C PRO A 11 -23.05 10.82 -24.99
N GLN A 12 -22.95 9.60 -24.50
CA GLN A 12 -21.77 8.75 -24.68
C GLN A 12 -21.63 8.35 -26.16
N LYS A 13 -20.46 8.59 -26.75
CA LYS A 13 -20.14 8.15 -28.13
C LYS A 13 -19.18 6.97 -28.09
N VAL A 14 -19.62 5.83 -28.63
CA VAL A 14 -18.76 4.68 -28.87
C VAL A 14 -17.94 4.91 -30.14
N ARG A 15 -16.61 4.93 -30.03
CA ARG A 15 -15.70 4.93 -31.18
C ARG A 15 -15.09 3.54 -31.38
N LYS A 16 -15.33 2.92 -32.52
CA LYS A 16 -14.59 1.73 -32.96
C LYS A 16 -13.16 2.16 -33.36
N ILE A 17 -12.15 1.65 -32.68
CA ILE A 17 -10.74 1.81 -33.04
C ILE A 17 -10.27 0.49 -33.63
N SER A 18 -9.83 0.49 -34.93
CA SER A 18 -9.20 -0.67 -35.55
C SER A 18 -7.76 -0.77 -35.03
N SER A 19 -7.37 -1.93 -34.51
CA SER A 19 -6.07 -2.17 -33.85
C SER A 19 -4.92 -2.46 -34.82
N ASP A 20 -5.16 -2.58 -36.11
CA ASP A 20 -4.20 -3.19 -37.05
C ASP A 20 -3.08 -2.26 -37.56
N ASP A 21 -3.21 -0.95 -37.42
CA ASP A 21 -2.19 -0.01 -37.85
C ASP A 21 -1.49 0.70 -36.69
N GLN A 22 -0.20 0.49 -36.60
CA GLN A 22 0.60 1.27 -35.61
C GLN A 22 0.56 2.77 -36.01
N PRO A 23 0.31 3.67 -35.02
CA PRO A 23 -0.03 5.08 -35.28
C PRO A 23 1.07 5.91 -36.00
N TRP A 24 2.32 5.43 -36.01
CA TRP A 24 3.43 6.07 -36.69
C TRP A 24 3.62 5.57 -38.13
N ILE A 25 2.81 4.63 -38.64
CA ILE A 25 2.94 4.08 -39.97
C ILE A 25 2.22 4.98 -40.97
N SER A 26 2.99 5.86 -41.63
CA SER A 26 2.49 6.71 -42.69
C SER A 26 2.27 5.93 -43.98
N PHE A 27 1.47 6.52 -44.90
CA PHE A 27 1.28 5.98 -46.25
C PHE A 27 2.62 5.79 -47.02
N LYS A 28 3.58 6.69 -46.81
CA LYS A 28 4.93 6.61 -47.37
C LYS A 28 5.67 5.35 -46.88
N LEU A 29 5.59 5.04 -45.62
CA LEU A 29 6.17 3.82 -45.02
C LEU A 29 5.51 2.55 -45.55
N LYS A 30 4.17 2.53 -45.67
CA LYS A 30 3.44 1.41 -46.29
C LYS A 30 3.86 1.17 -47.76
N LYS A 31 4.08 2.23 -48.54
CA LYS A 31 4.56 2.13 -49.88
C LYS A 31 5.98 1.56 -49.96
N LEU A 32 6.86 2.00 -49.04
CA LEU A 32 8.24 1.49 -48.98
C LEU A 32 8.26 0.01 -48.52
N ASP A 33 7.42 -0.40 -47.58
CA ASP A 33 7.30 -1.80 -47.20
C ASP A 33 6.81 -2.70 -48.31
N ARG A 34 5.77 -2.25 -49.04
CA ARG A 34 5.29 -2.98 -50.23
C ARG A 34 6.39 -3.14 -51.27
N LYS A 35 7.21 -2.09 -51.52
CA LYS A 35 8.33 -2.16 -52.46
C LYS A 35 9.40 -3.16 -51.97
N ARG A 36 9.75 -3.11 -50.67
CA ARG A 36 10.70 -4.04 -50.04
C ARG A 36 10.23 -5.49 -50.15
N LYS A 37 8.95 -5.75 -49.86
CA LYS A 37 8.35 -7.09 -49.94
C LYS A 37 8.33 -7.60 -51.40
N ARG A 38 7.99 -6.77 -52.40
CA ARG A 38 8.03 -7.15 -53.82
C ARG A 38 9.44 -7.56 -54.29
N VAL A 39 10.48 -6.81 -53.88
CA VAL A 39 11.86 -7.16 -54.21
C VAL A 39 12.29 -8.44 -53.54
N PHE A 40 11.88 -8.66 -52.26
CA PHE A 40 12.15 -9.90 -51.54
C PHE A 40 11.55 -11.13 -52.25
N HIS A 41 10.32 -11.02 -52.72
CA HIS A 41 9.65 -12.13 -53.42
C HIS A 41 10.30 -12.43 -54.80
N LYS A 42 10.85 -11.41 -55.51
CA LYS A 42 11.51 -11.60 -56.81
C LYS A 42 12.95 -12.08 -56.68
N GLU A 43 13.72 -11.46 -55.82
CA GLU A 43 15.19 -11.59 -55.78
C GLU A 43 15.72 -12.03 -54.44
N ARG A 44 14.82 -12.41 -53.51
CA ARG A 44 15.08 -12.76 -52.08
C ARG A 44 16.00 -11.71 -51.38
N ARG A 45 17.17 -12.11 -50.87
CA ARG A 45 18.09 -11.24 -50.10
C ARG A 45 19.14 -10.54 -51.00
N SER A 46 18.78 -10.10 -52.20
CA SER A 46 19.65 -9.33 -53.08
C SER A 46 20.17 -8.03 -52.44
N GLU A 47 21.25 -7.46 -53.00
CA GLU A 47 21.79 -6.17 -52.52
C GLU A 47 20.71 -5.07 -52.54
N LYS A 48 19.88 -5.04 -53.55
CA LYS A 48 18.74 -4.12 -53.67
C LYS A 48 17.72 -4.29 -52.53
N TRP A 49 17.47 -5.53 -52.10
CA TRP A 49 16.63 -5.76 -50.95
C TRP A 49 17.31 -5.31 -49.64
N LYS A 50 18.63 -5.55 -49.50
CA LYS A 50 19.39 -5.10 -48.30
C LYS A 50 19.35 -3.59 -48.15
N GLU A 51 19.54 -2.85 -49.23
CA GLU A 51 19.42 -1.39 -49.26
C GLU A 51 18.02 -0.91 -48.88
N LEU A 52 16.99 -1.47 -49.48
CA LEU A 52 15.60 -1.13 -49.22
C LEU A 52 15.23 -1.48 -47.75
N ASN A 53 15.73 -2.59 -47.24
CA ASN A 53 15.51 -3.00 -45.86
C ASN A 53 16.22 -2.06 -44.86
N LYS A 54 17.46 -1.63 -45.18
CA LYS A 54 18.20 -0.64 -44.38
C LYS A 54 17.47 0.71 -44.39
N LYS A 55 17.00 1.14 -45.57
CA LYS A 55 16.21 2.38 -45.69
C LYS A 55 14.89 2.28 -44.93
N PHE A 56 14.14 1.20 -45.07
CA PHE A 56 12.89 0.97 -44.38
C PHE A 56 13.08 1.00 -42.86
N LYS A 57 14.09 0.28 -42.35
CA LYS A 57 14.40 0.28 -40.89
C LYS A 57 14.75 1.69 -40.39
N LYS A 58 15.49 2.49 -41.19
CA LYS A 58 15.84 3.88 -40.82
C LYS A 58 14.60 4.78 -40.79
N GLU A 59 13.75 4.70 -41.82
CA GLU A 59 12.52 5.51 -41.91
C GLU A 59 11.50 5.12 -40.80
N VAL A 60 11.34 3.83 -40.50
CA VAL A 60 10.51 3.35 -39.37
C VAL A 60 11.03 3.91 -38.04
N LYS A 61 12.35 3.85 -37.83
CA LYS A 61 12.95 4.40 -36.59
C LYS A 61 12.71 5.90 -36.47
N SER A 62 12.86 6.64 -37.55
CA SER A 62 12.64 8.10 -37.60
C SER A 62 11.17 8.44 -37.34
N ALA A 63 10.24 7.82 -38.07
CA ALA A 63 8.81 8.08 -37.91
C ALA A 63 8.29 7.72 -36.51
N LYS A 64 8.79 6.62 -35.95
CA LYS A 64 8.47 6.20 -34.60
C LYS A 64 8.99 7.21 -33.58
N SER A 65 10.24 7.67 -33.72
CA SER A 65 10.84 8.67 -32.85
C SER A 65 10.08 9.99 -32.87
N GLU A 66 9.79 10.50 -34.04
CA GLU A 66 9.06 11.76 -34.29
C GLU A 66 7.63 11.70 -33.70
N PHE A 67 6.91 10.61 -33.96
CA PHE A 67 5.57 10.41 -33.44
C PHE A 67 5.54 10.44 -31.91
N TYR A 68 6.43 9.67 -31.26
CA TYR A 68 6.46 9.63 -29.80
C TYR A 68 6.96 10.93 -29.18
N LYS A 69 7.93 11.60 -29.80
CA LYS A 69 8.41 12.91 -29.35
C LYS A 69 7.25 13.92 -29.34
N ASN A 70 6.56 14.07 -30.48
CA ASN A 70 5.42 15.00 -30.57
C ASN A 70 4.29 14.63 -29.60
N LYS A 71 4.00 13.34 -29.46
CA LYS A 71 2.96 12.86 -28.53
C LYS A 71 3.32 13.08 -27.06
N ILE A 72 4.60 12.90 -26.70
CA ILE A 72 5.09 13.16 -25.33
C ILE A 72 4.98 14.66 -25.01
N GLU A 73 5.40 15.53 -25.91
CA GLU A 73 5.30 16.98 -25.74
C GLU A 73 3.85 17.47 -25.65
N GLU A 74 3.00 17.01 -26.56
CA GLU A 74 1.56 17.36 -26.56
C GLU A 74 0.84 16.92 -25.29
N LEU A 75 1.04 15.68 -24.85
CA LEU A 75 0.39 15.14 -23.67
C LEU A 75 0.89 15.76 -22.36
N LYS A 76 2.17 16.15 -22.30
CA LYS A 76 2.75 16.83 -21.15
C LYS A 76 2.03 18.14 -20.85
N LEU A 77 1.72 18.90 -21.91
CA LEU A 77 1.05 20.20 -21.81
C LEU A 77 -0.45 20.08 -21.57
N LYS A 78 -1.11 19.14 -22.25
CA LYS A 78 -2.57 19.04 -22.26
C LYS A 78 -3.15 18.08 -21.21
N ASN A 79 -2.45 16.97 -20.90
CA ASN A 79 -2.97 15.92 -20.01
C ASN A 79 -1.86 15.09 -19.37
N PRO A 80 -1.32 15.50 -18.20
CA PRO A 80 -0.25 14.78 -17.51
C PRO A 80 -0.57 13.30 -17.20
N LYS A 81 -1.85 12.97 -17.00
CA LYS A 81 -2.30 11.60 -16.71
C LYS A 81 -2.20 10.69 -17.93
N GLN A 82 -2.60 11.20 -19.11
CA GLN A 82 -2.44 10.47 -20.37
C GLN A 82 -0.96 10.37 -20.78
N TRP A 83 -0.14 11.36 -20.43
CA TRP A 83 1.32 11.30 -20.60
C TRP A 83 1.92 10.09 -19.84
N TYR A 84 1.51 9.89 -18.57
CA TYR A 84 1.91 8.76 -17.76
C TYR A 84 1.50 7.41 -18.36
N SER A 85 0.25 7.29 -18.81
CA SER A 85 -0.28 6.09 -19.45
C SER A 85 0.43 5.81 -20.78
N CYS A 86 0.70 6.86 -21.56
CA CYS A 86 1.44 6.74 -22.83
C CYS A 86 2.87 6.22 -22.61
N LEU A 87 3.57 6.71 -21.60
CA LEU A 87 4.92 6.23 -21.25
C LEU A 87 4.92 4.75 -20.86
N LYS A 88 3.94 4.31 -20.08
CA LYS A 88 3.78 2.89 -19.71
C LYS A 88 3.52 2.01 -20.94
N ASN A 89 2.67 2.45 -21.86
CA ASN A 89 2.36 1.73 -23.09
C ASN A 89 3.55 1.62 -24.06
N ILE A 90 4.45 2.63 -24.07
CA ILE A 90 5.67 2.60 -24.89
C ILE A 90 6.61 1.45 -24.50
N THR A 91 6.58 1.03 -23.24
CA THR A 91 7.57 0.08 -22.69
C THR A 91 7.09 -1.36 -22.66
N ALA A 92 5.83 -1.62 -22.99
CA ALA A 92 5.24 -2.94 -22.74
C ALA A 92 5.40 -3.41 -21.27
N PHE A 93 5.78 -2.50 -20.37
CA PHE A 93 6.02 -2.78 -18.96
C PHE A 93 4.76 -3.28 -18.25
N ASP A 94 3.61 -2.96 -18.82
CA ASP A 94 2.28 -3.36 -18.37
C ASP A 94 1.48 -4.12 -19.45
N GLN A 95 2.12 -4.72 -20.47
CA GLN A 95 1.34 -5.47 -21.48
C GLN A 95 0.52 -6.59 -20.83
N ILE A 96 1.05 -7.23 -19.80
CA ILE A 96 0.34 -8.23 -19.01
C ILE A 96 -0.83 -7.61 -18.19
N LYS A 97 -0.76 -6.31 -17.87
CA LYS A 97 -1.80 -5.60 -17.10
C LYS A 97 -2.79 -4.82 -17.97
N ASN A 98 -2.49 -4.64 -19.26
CA ASN A 98 -3.38 -3.95 -20.20
C ASN A 98 -4.28 -4.91 -20.97
N GLU A 99 -4.08 -6.23 -20.87
CA GLU A 99 -5.11 -7.18 -21.26
C GLU A 99 -6.26 -7.08 -20.26
N GLU A 100 -7.48 -7.08 -20.77
CA GLU A 100 -8.66 -7.18 -19.90
C GLU A 100 -8.49 -8.38 -18.98
N PRO A 101 -8.71 -8.23 -17.66
CA PRO A 101 -8.49 -9.30 -16.73
C PRO A 101 -9.33 -10.51 -17.15
N ASN A 102 -8.71 -11.68 -17.22
CA ASN A 102 -9.35 -12.92 -17.65
C ASN A 102 -9.13 -14.00 -16.59
N VAL A 103 -10.19 -14.72 -16.25
CA VAL A 103 -10.17 -15.81 -15.28
C VAL A 103 -10.23 -17.13 -16.03
N GLN A 104 -9.23 -17.99 -15.87
CA GLN A 104 -9.10 -19.21 -16.67
C GLN A 104 -10.31 -20.15 -16.50
N GLU A 105 -10.80 -20.31 -15.28
CA GLU A 105 -11.96 -21.20 -15.02
C GLU A 105 -13.27 -20.70 -15.66
N LEU A 106 -13.37 -19.41 -16.05
CA LEU A 106 -14.58 -18.84 -16.65
C LEU A 106 -14.50 -18.64 -18.17
N ARG A 107 -13.37 -18.93 -18.80
CA ARG A 107 -13.14 -18.64 -20.24
C ARG A 107 -14.13 -19.29 -21.19
N HIS A 108 -14.76 -20.37 -20.77
CA HIS A 108 -15.74 -21.10 -21.59
C HIS A 108 -17.14 -20.47 -21.58
N LEU A 109 -17.37 -19.45 -20.74
CA LEU A 109 -18.66 -18.80 -20.56
C LEU A 109 -18.72 -17.46 -21.31
N PRO A 110 -19.91 -17.03 -21.77
CA PRO A 110 -20.15 -15.68 -22.25
C PRO A 110 -19.85 -14.63 -21.17
N ASP A 111 -19.47 -13.41 -21.57
CA ASP A 111 -19.06 -12.34 -20.65
C ASP A 111 -20.14 -11.98 -19.61
N GLN A 112 -21.42 -12.04 -19.99
CA GLN A 112 -22.52 -11.82 -19.06
C GLN A 112 -22.56 -12.89 -17.96
N GLU A 113 -22.46 -14.16 -18.32
CA GLU A 113 -22.43 -15.27 -17.37
C GLU A 113 -21.19 -15.26 -16.49
N GLN A 114 -20.03 -14.80 -17.03
CA GLN A 114 -18.83 -14.58 -16.23
C GLN A 114 -19.09 -13.51 -15.18
N ALA A 115 -19.72 -12.38 -15.54
CA ALA A 115 -20.07 -11.31 -14.61
C ALA A 115 -20.98 -11.79 -13.48
N ASP A 116 -22.01 -12.60 -13.84
CA ASP A 116 -22.97 -13.16 -12.88
C ASP A 116 -22.28 -14.12 -11.92
N LYS A 117 -21.44 -15.05 -12.41
CA LYS A 117 -20.69 -15.99 -11.57
C LYS A 117 -19.70 -15.31 -10.64
N ILE A 118 -19.01 -14.27 -11.10
CA ILE A 118 -18.11 -13.50 -10.24
C ILE A 118 -18.91 -12.81 -9.12
N ALA A 119 -20.11 -12.29 -9.43
CA ALA A 119 -20.97 -11.67 -8.44
C ALA A 119 -21.45 -12.68 -7.39
N GLU A 120 -21.88 -13.87 -7.83
CA GLU A 120 -22.27 -14.97 -6.94
C GLU A 120 -21.15 -15.38 -5.98
N GLU A 121 -19.92 -15.58 -6.48
CA GLU A 121 -18.77 -15.95 -5.65
C GLU A 121 -18.37 -14.85 -4.65
N PHE A 122 -18.50 -13.58 -5.02
CA PHE A 122 -18.28 -12.48 -4.07
C PHE A 122 -19.39 -12.43 -3.02
N ALA A 123 -20.65 -12.54 -3.43
CA ALA A 123 -21.80 -12.54 -2.55
C ALA A 123 -21.79 -13.74 -1.59
N LYS A 124 -21.34 -14.92 -2.02
CA LYS A 124 -21.26 -16.12 -1.18
C LYS A 124 -20.45 -15.91 0.10
N ILE A 125 -19.34 -15.15 0.03
CA ILE A 125 -18.54 -14.83 1.19
C ILE A 125 -19.27 -13.83 2.09
N GLN A 126 -19.87 -12.79 1.50
CA GLN A 126 -20.57 -11.72 2.21
C GLN A 126 -21.91 -12.20 2.81
N ASN A 127 -22.58 -13.17 2.18
CA ASN A 127 -23.85 -13.74 2.63
C ASN A 127 -23.67 -14.95 3.58
N SER A 128 -22.49 -15.12 4.16
CA SER A 128 -22.30 -16.08 5.27
C SER A 128 -22.95 -15.62 6.58
N TYR A 129 -23.55 -14.42 6.59
CA TYR A 129 -24.24 -13.81 7.73
C TYR A 129 -25.74 -13.64 7.43
N GLU A 130 -26.54 -13.69 8.50
CA GLU A 130 -27.94 -13.26 8.43
C GLU A 130 -28.01 -11.74 8.17
N PRO A 131 -29.01 -11.26 7.45
CA PRO A 131 -29.24 -9.84 7.27
C PRO A 131 -29.38 -9.11 8.61
N LEU A 132 -28.70 -7.98 8.76
CA LEU A 132 -28.78 -7.16 9.96
C LEU A 132 -30.19 -6.59 10.13
N LYS A 133 -30.84 -6.85 11.27
CA LYS A 133 -32.11 -6.23 11.64
C LYS A 133 -31.90 -5.13 12.65
N LYS A 134 -32.80 -4.15 12.69
CA LYS A 134 -32.70 -3.03 13.63
C LYS A 134 -32.75 -3.52 15.08
N GLU A 135 -33.54 -4.54 15.33
CA GLU A 135 -33.75 -5.16 16.65
C GLU A 135 -32.51 -5.92 17.14
N ASP A 136 -31.57 -6.23 16.27
CA ASP A 136 -30.32 -6.93 16.63
C ASP A 136 -29.35 -6.03 17.41
N ILE A 137 -29.56 -4.72 17.37
CA ILE A 137 -28.66 -3.74 17.98
C ILE A 137 -29.40 -2.98 19.10
N VAL A 138 -28.82 -3.03 20.29
CA VAL A 138 -29.26 -2.18 21.40
C VAL A 138 -28.66 -0.78 21.23
N ILE A 139 -29.48 0.15 20.75
CA ILE A 139 -29.04 1.54 20.53
C ILE A 139 -29.06 2.27 21.88
N PRO A 140 -27.94 2.86 22.33
CA PRO A 140 -27.91 3.67 23.54
C PRO A 140 -28.84 4.89 23.42
N LEU A 141 -29.46 5.31 24.51
CA LEU A 141 -30.33 6.48 24.54
C LEU A 141 -29.56 7.76 24.20
N PHE A 142 -30.21 8.66 23.47
CA PHE A 142 -29.71 9.99 23.12
C PHE A 142 -30.89 10.96 22.95
N ASP A 143 -30.62 12.25 23.11
CA ASP A 143 -31.62 13.32 22.87
C ASP A 143 -31.49 13.83 21.44
N ASP A 144 -32.58 14.42 20.89
CA ASP A 144 -32.58 15.02 19.55
C ASP A 144 -31.54 16.14 19.38
N LYS A 145 -31.19 16.83 20.49
CA LYS A 145 -30.15 17.86 20.51
C LYS A 145 -28.74 17.30 20.25
N ASP A 146 -28.53 15.98 20.50
CA ASP A 146 -27.23 15.29 20.31
C ASP A 146 -27.04 14.84 18.86
N VAL A 147 -28.07 14.95 18.00
CA VAL A 147 -28.00 14.62 16.60
C VAL A 147 -27.11 15.63 15.88
N PRO A 148 -25.98 15.21 15.32
CA PRO A 148 -25.06 16.12 14.65
C PRO A 148 -25.68 16.70 13.39
N LYS A 149 -25.40 17.98 13.13
CA LYS A 149 -25.81 18.67 11.92
C LYS A 149 -24.61 19.08 11.09
N PHE A 150 -24.70 18.84 9.81
CA PHE A 150 -23.69 19.26 8.82
C PHE A 150 -24.13 20.61 8.23
N SER A 151 -23.27 21.62 8.31
CA SER A 151 -23.53 22.91 7.69
C SER A 151 -23.27 22.85 6.18
N PRO A 152 -23.93 23.69 5.37
CA PRO A 152 -23.64 23.81 3.93
C PRO A 152 -22.17 24.11 3.65
N ALA A 153 -21.47 24.85 4.52
CA ALA A 153 -20.04 25.14 4.39
C ALA A 153 -19.16 23.87 4.53
N GLN A 154 -19.47 22.98 5.47
CA GLN A 154 -18.77 21.70 5.63
C GLN A 154 -18.99 20.81 4.40
N VAL A 155 -20.22 20.72 3.91
CA VAL A 155 -20.56 19.97 2.70
C VAL A 155 -19.84 20.54 1.48
N TRP A 156 -19.84 21.86 1.30
CA TRP A 156 -19.11 22.54 0.24
C TRP A 156 -17.61 22.19 0.27
N LEU A 157 -16.97 22.26 1.44
CA LEU A 157 -15.55 21.89 1.59
C LEU A 157 -15.30 20.42 1.22
N ALA A 158 -16.20 19.52 1.57
CA ALA A 158 -16.09 18.10 1.24
C ALA A 158 -16.24 17.85 -0.28
N LEU A 159 -17.20 18.52 -0.93
CA LEU A 159 -17.39 18.49 -2.39
C LEU A 159 -16.17 19.04 -3.14
N ARG A 160 -15.61 20.16 -2.69
CA ARG A 160 -14.38 20.76 -3.27
C ARG A 160 -13.16 19.86 -3.15
N LYS A 161 -13.12 18.95 -2.17
CA LYS A 161 -12.04 17.97 -1.96
C LYS A 161 -12.21 16.69 -2.77
N LEU A 162 -13.29 16.51 -3.53
CA LEU A 162 -13.48 15.35 -4.38
C LEU A 162 -12.31 15.19 -5.37
N ASN A 163 -11.87 13.96 -5.54
CA ASN A 163 -10.80 13.63 -6.49
C ASN A 163 -11.38 13.45 -7.89
N THR A 164 -11.20 14.44 -8.75
CA THR A 164 -11.68 14.46 -10.14
C THR A 164 -11.00 13.43 -11.06
N HIS A 165 -9.97 12.76 -10.59
CA HIS A 165 -9.23 11.75 -11.36
C HIS A 165 -9.67 10.31 -11.08
N LYS A 166 -10.53 10.08 -10.10
CA LYS A 166 -11.13 8.76 -9.87
C LYS A 166 -12.21 8.48 -10.92
N ALA A 167 -12.37 7.21 -11.27
CA ALA A 167 -13.44 6.76 -12.16
C ALA A 167 -14.81 7.09 -11.53
N THR A 168 -15.76 7.47 -12.37
CA THR A 168 -17.16 7.69 -12.00
C THR A 168 -17.93 6.40 -12.26
N VAL A 169 -18.76 6.00 -11.31
CA VAL A 169 -19.68 4.88 -11.47
C VAL A 169 -20.72 5.21 -12.55
N SER A 170 -21.15 4.21 -13.31
CA SER A 170 -22.22 4.40 -14.31
C SER A 170 -23.49 4.86 -13.62
N GLY A 171 -24.12 5.91 -14.14
CA GLY A 171 -25.31 6.53 -13.55
C GLY A 171 -25.01 7.58 -12.46
N ASP A 172 -23.74 7.99 -12.30
CA ASP A 172 -23.34 9.04 -11.35
C ASP A 172 -22.83 10.29 -12.09
N LEU A 173 -22.93 11.45 -11.45
CA LEU A 173 -22.34 12.68 -11.94
C LEU A 173 -20.82 12.66 -11.82
N PRO A 174 -20.05 13.06 -12.85
CA PRO A 174 -18.60 13.15 -12.76
C PRO A 174 -18.16 14.07 -11.62
N ALA A 175 -17.17 13.61 -10.83
CA ALA A 175 -16.63 14.37 -9.70
C ALA A 175 -16.16 15.79 -10.08
N LYS A 176 -15.74 16.00 -11.36
CA LYS A 176 -15.36 17.32 -11.88
C LYS A 176 -16.55 18.28 -11.90
N ILE A 177 -17.72 17.81 -12.35
CA ILE A 177 -18.97 18.60 -12.39
C ILE A 177 -19.42 18.95 -10.99
N ILE A 178 -19.47 17.95 -10.10
CA ILE A 178 -19.84 18.14 -8.70
C ILE A 178 -18.93 19.18 -8.02
N LYS A 179 -17.63 19.10 -8.27
CA LYS A 179 -16.65 20.04 -7.69
C LYS A 179 -16.80 21.46 -8.22
N GLU A 180 -17.09 21.63 -9.51
CA GLU A 180 -17.27 22.93 -10.15
C GLU A 180 -18.54 23.62 -9.61
N PHE A 181 -19.63 22.87 -9.49
CA PHE A 181 -20.91 23.36 -9.01
C PHE A 181 -21.15 23.11 -7.51
N ALA A 182 -20.08 22.93 -6.73
CA ALA A 182 -20.17 22.60 -5.31
C ALA A 182 -21.01 23.59 -4.49
N ALA A 183 -21.03 24.88 -4.84
CA ALA A 183 -21.83 25.90 -4.17
C ALA A 183 -23.35 25.66 -4.32
N TYR A 184 -23.77 25.16 -5.47
CA TYR A 184 -25.19 24.86 -5.75
C TYR A 184 -25.67 23.56 -5.11
N PHE A 185 -24.73 22.58 -4.91
CA PHE A 185 -25.06 21.31 -4.28
C PHE A 185 -24.97 21.33 -2.75
N ALA A 186 -24.26 22.30 -2.17
CA ALA A 186 -23.91 22.27 -0.75
C ALA A 186 -25.13 22.34 0.17
N GLU A 187 -26.07 23.25 -0.07
CA GLU A 187 -27.28 23.43 0.75
C GLU A 187 -28.25 22.24 0.61
N PRO A 188 -28.70 21.86 -0.61
CA PRO A 188 -29.63 20.73 -0.76
C PRO A 188 -29.02 19.41 -0.21
N LEU A 189 -27.74 19.20 -0.41
CA LEU A 189 -27.08 18.00 0.11
C LEU A 189 -26.95 18.04 1.63
N SER A 190 -26.70 19.21 2.23
CA SER A 190 -26.70 19.39 3.68
C SER A 190 -28.05 19.00 4.28
N ASP A 191 -29.18 19.43 3.66
CA ASP A 191 -30.52 19.09 4.12
C ASP A 191 -30.81 17.60 4.02
N ILE A 192 -30.42 16.96 2.91
CA ILE A 192 -30.56 15.51 2.74
C ILE A 192 -29.77 14.77 3.81
N LEU A 193 -28.51 15.14 4.05
CA LEU A 193 -27.64 14.47 5.02
C LEU A 193 -28.15 14.65 6.46
N ASN A 194 -28.58 15.84 6.81
CA ASN A 194 -29.15 16.14 8.13
C ASN A 194 -30.46 15.38 8.36
N THR A 195 -31.32 15.30 7.35
CA THR A 195 -32.57 14.51 7.39
C THR A 195 -32.27 13.02 7.53
N SER A 196 -31.26 12.49 6.79
CA SER A 196 -30.81 11.10 6.89
C SER A 196 -30.34 10.76 8.30
N VAL A 197 -29.49 11.58 8.89
CA VAL A 197 -28.99 11.34 10.26
C VAL A 197 -30.10 11.49 11.29
N GLY A 198 -30.97 12.52 11.15
CA GLY A 198 -32.06 12.74 12.07
C GLY A 198 -33.13 11.65 12.07
N ARG A 199 -33.36 10.99 10.92
CA ARG A 199 -34.29 9.86 10.79
C ARG A 199 -33.62 8.51 11.06
N GLY A 200 -32.29 8.46 11.09
CA GLY A 200 -31.54 7.20 11.15
C GLY A 200 -31.64 6.38 9.86
N GLU A 201 -31.86 7.04 8.72
CA GLU A 201 -32.06 6.40 7.40
C GLU A 201 -30.93 6.78 6.45
N TYR A 202 -30.23 5.80 5.90
CA TYR A 202 -29.23 6.01 4.87
C TYR A 202 -29.89 6.00 3.49
N PRO A 203 -29.55 6.91 2.56
CA PRO A 203 -30.23 6.98 1.27
C PRO A 203 -30.11 5.66 0.48
N GLU A 204 -31.25 5.10 0.07
CA GLU A 204 -31.32 3.79 -0.60
C GLU A 204 -30.44 3.69 -1.86
N ILE A 205 -30.34 4.79 -2.63
CA ILE A 205 -29.52 4.84 -3.84
C ILE A 205 -28.03 4.59 -3.53
N TYR A 206 -27.56 4.88 -2.31
CA TYR A 206 -26.16 4.69 -1.90
C TYR A 206 -25.88 3.29 -1.32
N LYS A 207 -26.92 2.50 -1.08
CA LYS A 207 -26.79 1.10 -0.67
C LYS A 207 -26.49 0.16 -1.84
N PHE A 208 -26.45 0.70 -3.06
CA PHE A 208 -26.11 -0.04 -4.26
C PHE A 208 -24.65 0.19 -4.66
N GLU A 209 -23.88 -0.88 -4.77
CA GLU A 209 -22.49 -0.80 -5.20
C GLU A 209 -22.23 -1.48 -6.55
N VAL A 210 -21.33 -0.88 -7.33
CA VAL A 210 -20.83 -1.48 -8.57
C VAL A 210 -19.41 -1.95 -8.35
N SER A 211 -19.24 -3.25 -8.27
CA SER A 211 -17.93 -3.88 -8.09
C SER A 211 -17.16 -3.98 -9.39
N THR A 212 -15.87 -3.67 -9.34
CA THR A 212 -14.91 -3.94 -10.42
C THR A 212 -13.89 -4.95 -9.92
N PRO A 213 -13.91 -6.20 -10.43
CA PRO A 213 -12.95 -7.23 -10.06
C PRO A 213 -11.53 -6.87 -10.50
N VAL A 214 -10.55 -6.96 -9.59
CA VAL A 214 -9.14 -6.69 -9.87
C VAL A 214 -8.30 -7.90 -9.50
N PRO A 215 -7.49 -8.46 -10.42
CA PRO A 215 -6.62 -9.58 -10.13
C PRO A 215 -5.63 -9.31 -8.99
N LYS A 216 -5.51 -10.27 -8.06
CA LYS A 216 -4.47 -10.29 -7.02
C LYS A 216 -3.13 -10.78 -7.59
N ILE A 217 -3.20 -11.72 -8.54
CA ILE A 217 -2.06 -12.36 -9.22
C ILE A 217 -2.34 -12.52 -10.72
N TYR A 218 -1.30 -12.63 -11.52
CA TYR A 218 -1.36 -12.89 -12.96
C TYR A 218 -0.46 -14.10 -13.30
N PRO A 219 -0.90 -15.05 -14.16
CA PRO A 219 -2.26 -15.17 -14.68
C PRO A 219 -3.29 -15.48 -13.57
N THR A 220 -4.56 -15.09 -13.77
CA THR A 220 -5.65 -15.36 -12.83
C THR A 220 -6.33 -16.68 -13.22
N GLU A 221 -6.28 -17.64 -12.34
CA GLU A 221 -6.86 -18.97 -12.60
C GLU A 221 -8.29 -19.07 -12.09
N LYS A 222 -8.57 -18.56 -10.88
CA LYS A 222 -9.82 -18.69 -10.15
C LYS A 222 -10.39 -17.34 -9.74
N VAL A 223 -11.73 -17.26 -9.58
CA VAL A 223 -12.43 -16.07 -9.07
C VAL A 223 -11.94 -15.64 -7.69
N SER A 224 -11.57 -16.58 -6.83
CA SER A 224 -11.01 -16.29 -5.49
C SER A 224 -9.72 -15.44 -5.51
N GLN A 225 -9.03 -15.40 -6.67
CA GLN A 225 -7.83 -14.57 -6.90
C GLN A 225 -8.17 -13.15 -7.35
N LEU A 226 -9.44 -12.78 -7.44
CA LEU A 226 -9.91 -11.43 -7.68
C LEU A 226 -10.14 -10.70 -6.35
N ARG A 227 -9.97 -9.36 -6.39
CA ARG A 227 -10.40 -8.43 -5.35
C ARG A 227 -11.68 -7.75 -5.80
N ASN A 228 -12.65 -7.69 -4.93
CA ASN A 228 -13.86 -6.89 -5.13
C ASN A 228 -13.56 -5.43 -4.80
N ILE A 229 -13.41 -4.56 -5.81
CA ILE A 229 -13.24 -3.11 -5.59
C ILE A 229 -14.56 -2.40 -5.86
N SER A 230 -15.19 -1.91 -4.80
CA SER A 230 -16.50 -1.26 -4.87
C SER A 230 -16.39 0.18 -5.37
N GLY A 231 -17.13 0.49 -6.40
CA GLY A 231 -17.36 1.85 -6.87
C GLY A 231 -18.55 2.46 -6.13
N LEU A 232 -18.33 3.61 -5.48
CA LEU A 232 -19.36 4.37 -4.77
C LEU A 232 -19.72 5.63 -5.53
N PHE A 233 -20.96 6.10 -5.38
CA PHE A 233 -21.42 7.40 -5.88
C PHE A 233 -20.61 8.54 -5.26
N ASN A 234 -20.41 9.63 -6.00
CA ASN A 234 -19.58 10.72 -5.53
C ASN A 234 -20.22 11.50 -4.35
N PHE A 235 -21.54 11.63 -4.30
CA PHE A 235 -22.24 12.21 -3.14
C PHE A 235 -22.19 11.26 -1.93
N ASP A 236 -22.28 9.95 -2.14
CA ASP A 236 -22.09 8.94 -1.11
C ASP A 236 -20.70 9.05 -0.45
N LYS A 237 -19.64 9.17 -1.24
CA LYS A 237 -18.27 9.41 -0.72
C LYS A 237 -18.18 10.66 0.16
N VAL A 238 -18.99 11.69 -0.13
CA VAL A 238 -19.03 12.91 0.69
C VAL A 238 -19.75 12.62 2.01
N PHE A 239 -20.88 11.91 1.97
CA PHE A 239 -21.61 11.53 3.17
C PHE A 239 -20.79 10.62 4.07
N GLU A 240 -20.27 9.51 3.54
CA GLU A 240 -19.37 8.63 4.30
C GLU A 240 -18.22 9.39 4.95
N LYS A 241 -17.61 10.33 4.22
CA LYS A 241 -16.49 11.11 4.74
C LYS A 241 -16.89 12.01 5.93
N LEU A 242 -18.05 12.65 5.85
CA LEU A 242 -18.53 13.52 6.93
C LEU A 242 -18.89 12.70 8.18
N LEU A 243 -19.56 11.55 8.01
CA LEU A 243 -19.80 10.61 9.10
C LEU A 243 -18.49 10.08 9.71
N ALA A 244 -17.56 9.68 8.87
CA ALA A 244 -16.27 9.17 9.28
C ALA A 244 -15.44 10.17 10.09
N GLU A 245 -15.47 11.46 9.73
CA GLU A 245 -14.77 12.52 10.48
C GLU A 245 -15.30 12.62 11.92
N LEU A 246 -16.62 12.50 12.13
CA LEU A 246 -17.24 12.45 13.46
C LEU A 246 -16.86 11.17 14.22
N MET A 247 -17.01 10.00 13.57
CA MET A 247 -16.73 8.70 14.18
C MET A 247 -15.25 8.58 14.60
N ILE A 248 -14.31 9.04 13.77
CA ILE A 248 -12.88 9.06 14.11
C ILE A 248 -12.63 9.95 15.34
N SER A 249 -13.28 11.09 15.42
CA SER A 249 -13.17 11.96 16.60
C SER A 249 -13.71 11.28 17.86
N ASP A 250 -14.84 10.62 17.76
CA ASP A 250 -15.49 9.93 18.87
C ASP A 250 -14.63 8.74 19.38
N MET A 251 -14.08 7.96 18.45
CA MET A 251 -13.27 6.78 18.76
C MET A 251 -11.81 7.10 19.14
N ALA A 252 -11.33 8.33 18.94
CA ALA A 252 -9.91 8.68 18.99
C ALA A 252 -9.17 8.23 20.28
N VAL A 253 -9.86 8.25 21.43
CA VAL A 253 -9.30 7.86 22.73
C VAL A 253 -9.27 6.35 22.93
N LYS A 254 -10.22 5.63 22.33
CA LYS A 254 -10.39 4.18 22.52
C LYS A 254 -9.71 3.33 21.44
N LEU A 255 -9.29 3.95 20.32
CA LEU A 255 -8.56 3.22 19.30
C LEU A 255 -7.18 2.78 19.79
N ASP A 256 -6.82 1.55 19.44
CA ASP A 256 -5.52 0.96 19.80
C ASP A 256 -4.35 1.87 19.37
N PRO A 257 -3.51 2.35 20.28
CA PRO A 257 -2.35 3.17 19.95
C PRO A 257 -1.36 2.46 19.01
N ALA A 258 -1.39 1.12 18.99
CA ALA A 258 -0.57 0.30 18.10
C ALA A 258 -1.09 0.25 16.65
N GLN A 259 -2.26 0.86 16.33
CA GLN A 259 -2.78 0.94 14.98
C GLN A 259 -2.14 2.12 14.22
N TYR A 260 -1.32 1.82 13.20
CA TYR A 260 -0.66 2.79 12.34
C TYR A 260 -1.41 3.05 11.03
N GLY A 261 -2.23 2.08 10.60
CA GLY A 261 -3.00 2.17 9.36
C GLY A 261 -4.20 3.10 9.49
N ASN A 262 -4.50 3.85 8.43
CA ASN A 262 -5.60 4.83 8.36
C ASN A 262 -5.64 5.88 9.49
N GLN A 263 -4.52 6.12 10.15
CA GLN A 263 -4.36 7.15 11.16
C GLN A 263 -3.71 8.40 10.54
N ARG A 264 -4.30 9.58 10.82
CA ARG A 264 -3.75 10.85 10.31
C ARG A 264 -2.31 11.06 10.78
N GLY A 265 -1.42 11.34 9.86
CA GLY A 265 -0.01 11.59 10.14
C GLY A 265 0.82 10.32 10.37
N MET A 266 0.23 9.13 10.27
CA MET A 266 0.92 7.85 10.37
C MET A 266 1.17 7.24 8.98
N SER A 267 2.12 6.33 8.89
CA SER A 267 2.49 5.64 7.64
C SER A 267 3.12 4.28 7.93
N ILE A 268 3.28 3.49 6.88
CA ILE A 268 4.04 2.22 6.88
C ILE A 268 5.43 2.38 7.55
N GLN A 269 6.09 3.53 7.34
CA GLN A 269 7.41 3.78 7.90
C GLN A 269 7.37 3.85 9.43
N HIS A 270 6.34 4.45 10.02
CA HIS A 270 6.18 4.49 11.48
C HIS A 270 6.01 3.08 12.07
N TYR A 271 5.18 2.25 11.44
CA TYR A 271 5.02 0.86 11.84
C TYR A 271 6.36 0.09 11.83
N LEU A 272 7.06 0.11 10.67
CA LEU A 272 8.30 -0.63 10.49
C LEU A 272 9.41 -0.12 11.43
N ILE A 273 9.58 1.20 11.55
CA ILE A 273 10.61 1.80 12.42
C ILE A 273 10.36 1.43 13.87
N ASN A 274 9.12 1.54 14.37
CA ASN A 274 8.81 1.22 15.77
C ASN A 274 8.98 -0.28 16.05
N MET A 275 8.53 -1.14 15.16
CA MET A 275 8.69 -2.60 15.29
C MET A 275 10.16 -2.99 15.35
N LEU A 276 10.98 -2.53 14.38
CA LEU A 276 12.40 -2.84 14.32
C LEU A 276 13.18 -2.23 15.51
N HIS A 277 12.82 -1.01 15.90
CA HIS A 277 13.41 -0.38 17.09
C HIS A 277 13.14 -1.20 18.35
N ARG A 278 11.91 -1.69 18.52
CA ARG A 278 11.53 -2.52 19.67
C ARG A 278 12.30 -3.85 19.72
N ILE A 279 12.48 -4.50 18.55
CA ILE A 279 13.29 -5.72 18.42
C ILE A 279 14.74 -5.43 18.83
N LEU A 280 15.36 -4.41 18.23
CA LEU A 280 16.74 -4.03 18.48
C LEU A 280 16.97 -3.61 19.93
N GLN A 281 16.06 -2.83 20.52
CA GLN A 281 16.12 -2.40 21.91
C GLN A 281 16.08 -3.58 22.88
N ALA A 282 15.24 -4.58 22.61
CA ALA A 282 15.11 -5.77 23.45
C ALA A 282 16.44 -6.57 23.49
N VAL A 283 17.04 -6.76 22.33
CA VAL A 283 18.32 -7.50 22.22
C VAL A 283 19.48 -6.69 22.80
N ASP A 284 19.52 -5.37 22.56
CA ASP A 284 20.61 -4.49 23.02
C ASP A 284 20.72 -4.42 24.56
N LYS A 285 19.61 -4.38 25.27
CA LYS A 285 19.57 -4.33 26.74
C LYS A 285 20.27 -5.52 27.40
N ASN A 286 20.25 -6.67 26.75
CA ASN A 286 20.84 -7.91 27.25
C ASN A 286 22.07 -8.36 26.43
N SER A 287 22.68 -7.46 25.67
CA SER A 287 23.79 -7.76 24.77
C SER A 287 25.01 -8.43 25.44
N ARG A 288 25.28 -8.12 26.72
CA ARG A 288 26.38 -8.73 27.47
C ARG A 288 26.16 -10.22 27.77
N ARG A 289 24.91 -10.66 27.96
CA ARG A 289 24.55 -12.07 28.25
C ARG A 289 24.23 -12.84 26.98
N GLU A 290 23.86 -12.15 25.91
CA GLU A 290 23.46 -12.74 24.63
C GLU A 290 22.32 -13.78 24.74
N THR A 291 21.45 -13.62 25.75
CA THR A 291 20.41 -14.63 26.08
C THR A 291 19.04 -14.26 25.54
N VAL A 292 18.90 -13.12 24.87
CA VAL A 292 17.61 -12.65 24.41
C VAL A 292 17.42 -12.87 22.92
N ALA A 293 16.30 -13.51 22.58
CA ALA A 293 15.77 -13.61 21.24
C ALA A 293 14.38 -12.96 21.15
N VAL A 294 13.94 -12.63 19.94
CA VAL A 294 12.60 -12.09 19.69
C VAL A 294 11.90 -12.93 18.64
N ILE A 295 10.71 -13.43 18.95
CA ILE A 295 9.81 -14.05 17.96
C ILE A 295 8.82 -13.00 17.48
N ALA A 296 8.75 -12.77 16.19
CA ALA A 296 7.73 -11.94 15.55
C ALA A 296 6.73 -12.83 14.81
N ASN A 297 5.48 -12.79 15.23
CA ASN A 297 4.36 -13.47 14.57
C ASN A 297 3.63 -12.47 13.70
N MET A 298 3.71 -12.67 12.38
CA MET A 298 3.05 -11.86 11.37
C MET A 298 1.79 -12.58 10.89
N ILE A 299 0.64 -12.02 11.21
CA ILE A 299 -0.66 -12.67 11.10
C ILE A 299 -1.40 -12.11 9.90
N ASP A 300 -1.89 -12.99 9.03
CA ASP A 300 -2.68 -12.68 7.83
C ASP A 300 -4.12 -13.19 7.99
N TRP A 301 -5.07 -12.45 7.45
CA TRP A 301 -6.49 -12.76 7.49
C TRP A 301 -6.98 -13.25 6.14
N ASN A 302 -7.91 -14.19 6.15
CA ASN A 302 -8.54 -14.66 4.93
C ASN A 302 -9.76 -13.80 4.58
N ASN A 303 -9.63 -12.95 3.55
CA ASN A 303 -10.70 -12.06 3.09
C ASN A 303 -11.24 -11.15 4.21
N ALA A 304 -10.35 -10.43 4.92
CA ALA A 304 -10.68 -9.59 6.07
C ALA A 304 -11.92 -8.69 5.85
N PHE A 305 -11.94 -7.89 4.78
CA PHE A 305 -13.05 -6.97 4.48
C PHE A 305 -14.35 -7.65 4.06
N PRO A 306 -14.35 -8.65 3.13
CA PRO A 306 -15.59 -9.35 2.78
C PRO A 306 -16.21 -10.16 3.94
N ARG A 307 -15.43 -10.48 4.97
CA ARG A 307 -15.88 -11.25 6.15
C ARG A 307 -16.22 -10.38 7.35
N GLN A 308 -16.36 -9.09 7.21
CA GLN A 308 -16.87 -8.25 8.30
C GLN A 308 -18.35 -8.58 8.56
N CYS A 309 -18.69 -8.75 9.84
CA CYS A 309 -20.06 -8.98 10.28
C CYS A 309 -20.69 -7.63 10.69
N PRO A 310 -21.68 -7.10 9.96
CA PRO A 310 -22.25 -5.79 10.25
C PRO A 310 -22.78 -5.62 11.67
N LYS A 311 -23.39 -6.65 12.24
CA LYS A 311 -23.83 -6.63 13.65
C LYS A 311 -22.66 -6.35 14.61
N LEU A 312 -21.59 -7.15 14.51
CA LEU A 312 -20.40 -6.98 15.34
C LEU A 312 -19.66 -5.67 15.02
N GLY A 313 -19.71 -5.23 13.77
CA GLY A 313 -19.19 -3.93 13.35
C GLY A 313 -19.88 -2.78 14.07
N VAL A 314 -21.22 -2.73 14.06
CA VAL A 314 -22.00 -1.69 14.76
C VAL A 314 -21.82 -1.78 16.27
N GLU A 315 -21.86 -2.98 16.86
CA GLU A 315 -21.60 -3.18 18.28
C GLU A 315 -20.19 -2.68 18.66
N SER A 316 -19.20 -2.85 17.78
CA SER A 316 -17.86 -2.34 17.99
C SER A 316 -17.79 -0.81 17.94
N PHE A 317 -18.59 -0.15 17.10
CA PHE A 317 -18.69 1.31 17.10
C PHE A 317 -19.22 1.84 18.45
N ILE A 318 -20.27 1.20 18.98
CA ILE A 318 -20.83 1.55 20.29
C ILE A 318 -19.76 1.38 21.38
N ARG A 319 -19.10 0.22 21.44
CA ARG A 319 -18.04 -0.11 22.39
C ARG A 319 -16.88 0.88 22.32
N ASN A 320 -16.49 1.29 21.11
CA ASN A 320 -15.40 2.22 20.87
C ASN A 320 -15.80 3.70 21.02
N GLY A 321 -17.06 3.99 21.34
CA GLY A 321 -17.53 5.31 21.78
C GLY A 321 -18.04 6.20 20.66
N VAL A 322 -18.45 5.66 19.51
CA VAL A 322 -19.21 6.42 18.52
C VAL A 322 -20.50 6.92 19.18
N ARG A 323 -20.79 8.21 19.01
CA ARG A 323 -21.96 8.84 19.62
C ARG A 323 -23.27 8.13 19.27
N PRO A 324 -24.16 7.88 20.23
CA PRO A 324 -25.39 7.12 20.05
C PRO A 324 -26.26 7.63 18.90
N ALA A 325 -26.31 8.94 18.66
CA ALA A 325 -27.11 9.56 17.61
C ALA A 325 -26.71 9.16 16.17
N LEU A 326 -25.50 8.62 15.96
CA LEU A 326 -25.08 8.09 14.65
C LEU A 326 -25.41 6.60 14.47
N ILE A 327 -25.70 5.86 15.54
CA ILE A 327 -25.89 4.41 15.46
C ILE A 327 -27.08 4.03 14.55
N PRO A 328 -28.26 4.71 14.61
CA PRO A 328 -29.39 4.37 13.75
C PRO A 328 -29.03 4.45 12.25
N VAL A 329 -28.39 5.51 11.80
CA VAL A 329 -28.01 5.67 10.39
C VAL A 329 -26.93 4.68 9.98
N LEU A 330 -26.03 4.27 10.89
CA LEU A 330 -25.02 3.24 10.63
C LEU A 330 -25.65 1.85 10.53
N VAL A 331 -26.62 1.50 11.38
CA VAL A 331 -27.39 0.26 11.24
C VAL A 331 -28.05 0.21 9.87
N ASN A 332 -28.75 1.31 9.48
CA ASN A 332 -29.43 1.37 8.19
C ASN A 332 -28.46 1.39 6.99
N TYR A 333 -27.24 1.90 7.15
CA TYR A 333 -26.18 1.83 6.14
C TYR A 333 -25.84 0.38 5.75
N PHE A 334 -25.83 -0.54 6.71
CA PHE A 334 -25.51 -1.96 6.46
C PHE A 334 -26.70 -2.80 6.03
N GLN A 335 -27.94 -2.30 6.18
CA GLN A 335 -29.16 -3.02 5.78
C GLN A 335 -29.43 -2.90 4.28
N ASP A 336 -30.02 -3.97 3.71
CA ASP A 336 -30.58 -4.00 2.35
C ASP A 336 -29.61 -3.60 1.23
N ARG A 337 -28.33 -3.83 1.45
CA ARG A 337 -27.30 -3.52 0.43
C ARG A 337 -27.36 -4.49 -0.74
N LYS A 338 -27.06 -3.98 -1.94
CA LYS A 338 -26.99 -4.76 -3.17
C LYS A 338 -25.70 -4.48 -3.92
N MET A 339 -25.17 -5.51 -4.58
CA MET A 339 -23.98 -5.43 -5.40
C MET A 339 -24.26 -5.90 -6.82
N SER A 340 -23.64 -5.27 -7.81
CA SER A 340 -23.46 -5.84 -9.15
C SER A 340 -22.01 -5.76 -9.58
N VAL A 341 -21.56 -6.69 -10.40
CA VAL A 341 -20.20 -6.79 -10.91
C VAL A 341 -20.14 -6.26 -12.34
N LYS A 342 -19.14 -5.40 -12.62
CA LYS A 342 -18.82 -4.96 -13.98
C LYS A 342 -17.64 -5.77 -14.50
N TRP A 343 -17.84 -6.53 -15.59
CA TRP A 343 -16.85 -7.39 -16.21
C TRP A 343 -16.96 -7.38 -17.73
N HIS A 344 -15.87 -7.16 -18.45
CA HIS A 344 -15.81 -7.14 -19.94
C HIS A 344 -16.92 -6.30 -20.61
N GLY A 345 -17.29 -5.17 -20.01
CA GLY A 345 -18.37 -4.34 -20.53
C GLY A 345 -19.79 -4.75 -20.11
N CYS A 346 -19.97 -5.98 -19.62
CA CYS A 346 -21.23 -6.48 -19.08
C CYS A 346 -21.40 -6.10 -17.61
N ARG A 347 -22.64 -6.20 -17.10
CA ARG A 347 -22.97 -5.96 -15.71
C ARG A 347 -23.85 -7.08 -15.20
N SER A 348 -23.47 -7.69 -14.08
CA SER A 348 -24.24 -8.77 -13.46
C SER A 348 -25.62 -8.29 -12.97
N VAL A 349 -26.52 -9.24 -12.79
CA VAL A 349 -27.75 -9.03 -12.04
C VAL A 349 -27.40 -8.56 -10.62
N PRO A 350 -28.13 -7.57 -10.04
CA PRO A 350 -27.94 -7.16 -8.66
C PRO A 350 -28.19 -8.30 -7.68
N ILE A 351 -27.26 -8.54 -6.76
CA ILE A 351 -27.36 -9.54 -5.70
C ILE A 351 -27.39 -8.83 -4.34
N ALA A 352 -28.27 -9.24 -3.44
CA ALA A 352 -28.29 -8.77 -2.05
C ALA A 352 -27.01 -9.23 -1.33
N ILE A 353 -26.45 -8.37 -0.49
CA ILE A 353 -25.27 -8.66 0.34
C ILE A 353 -25.58 -8.33 1.81
N HIS A 354 -25.24 -9.26 2.71
CA HIS A 354 -25.56 -9.20 4.14
C HIS A 354 -24.37 -8.87 5.03
N GLY A 355 -23.16 -8.93 4.48
CA GLY A 355 -21.93 -8.67 5.23
C GLY A 355 -20.82 -8.08 4.35
N GLY A 356 -19.71 -7.78 4.99
CA GLY A 356 -18.56 -7.15 4.36
C GLY A 356 -18.77 -5.66 4.08
N GLY A 357 -17.83 -4.84 4.50
CA GLY A 357 -17.78 -3.42 4.10
C GLY A 357 -17.38 -3.30 2.63
N PRO A 358 -17.95 -2.34 1.85
CA PRO A 358 -17.56 -2.09 0.47
C PRO A 358 -16.06 -1.77 0.39
N GLN A 359 -15.27 -2.55 -0.38
CA GLN A 359 -13.84 -2.31 -0.52
C GLN A 359 -13.59 -1.00 -1.31
N GLY A 360 -13.25 0.05 -0.60
CA GLY A 360 -13.08 1.40 -1.13
C GLY A 360 -13.98 2.44 -0.46
N ALA A 361 -14.91 2.01 0.38
CA ALA A 361 -15.71 2.85 1.26
C ALA A 361 -14.92 3.32 2.49
N THR A 362 -15.19 4.52 2.95
CA THR A 362 -14.56 5.05 4.16
C THR A 362 -15.13 4.38 5.41
N LEU A 363 -16.43 4.16 5.44
CA LEU A 363 -17.11 3.50 6.57
C LEU A 363 -16.71 2.02 6.69
N GLY A 364 -16.54 1.29 5.58
CA GLY A 364 -16.07 -0.10 5.61
C GLY A 364 -14.68 -0.27 6.22
N ILE A 365 -13.79 0.71 5.98
CA ILE A 365 -12.47 0.74 6.64
C ILE A 365 -12.60 1.02 8.14
N LEU A 366 -13.46 1.95 8.53
CA LEU A 366 -13.69 2.26 9.95
C LEU A 366 -14.34 1.11 10.69
N GLU A 367 -15.26 0.40 10.06
CA GLU A 367 -15.83 -0.83 10.59
C GLU A 367 -14.74 -1.83 10.94
N TYR A 368 -13.82 -2.11 9.98
CA TYR A 368 -12.70 -3.00 10.21
C TYR A 368 -11.81 -2.55 11.37
N LEU A 369 -11.41 -1.27 11.39
CA LEU A 369 -10.56 -0.72 12.45
C LEU A 369 -11.23 -0.79 13.82
N SER A 370 -12.53 -0.54 13.87
CA SER A 370 -13.31 -0.62 15.11
C SER A 370 -13.48 -2.06 15.58
N GLN A 371 -13.83 -2.99 14.69
CA GLN A 371 -14.02 -4.39 15.01
C GLN A 371 -12.69 -5.06 15.42
N SER A 372 -11.58 -4.76 14.73
CA SER A 372 -10.26 -5.32 15.02
C SER A 372 -9.49 -4.58 16.12
N ASN A 373 -10.11 -3.62 16.79
CA ASN A 373 -9.45 -2.77 17.77
C ASN A 373 -8.79 -3.57 18.89
N ASN A 374 -9.44 -4.60 19.38
CA ASN A 374 -9.01 -5.43 20.52
C ASN A 374 -8.52 -6.84 20.15
N ASN A 375 -8.12 -7.07 18.90
CA ASN A 375 -7.71 -8.40 18.42
C ASN A 375 -6.37 -8.92 18.97
N ALA A 376 -5.66 -8.14 19.76
CA ALA A 376 -4.38 -8.52 20.37
C ALA A 376 -4.20 -7.87 21.77
N ASP A 377 -5.26 -7.78 22.57
CA ASP A 377 -5.25 -7.04 23.84
C ASP A 377 -4.37 -7.67 24.91
N LEU A 378 -4.13 -8.99 24.90
CA LEU A 378 -3.18 -9.64 25.82
C LEU A 378 -1.72 -9.26 25.51
N VAL A 379 -1.42 -8.82 24.29
CA VAL A 379 -0.08 -8.37 23.92
C VAL A 379 0.10 -6.92 24.37
N LYS A 380 1.20 -6.61 25.03
CA LYS A 380 1.52 -5.22 25.41
C LYS A 380 1.52 -4.32 24.16
N VAL A 381 1.04 -3.08 24.32
CA VAL A 381 1.02 -2.06 23.24
C VAL A 381 2.40 -1.89 22.58
N SER A 382 3.48 -1.99 23.37
CA SER A 382 4.86 -1.90 22.86
C SER A 382 5.30 -3.08 21.98
N ASP A 383 4.58 -4.19 22.06
CA ASP A 383 4.96 -5.47 21.47
C ASP A 383 3.95 -5.95 20.41
N ARG A 384 2.94 -5.11 20.08
CA ARG A 384 1.99 -5.33 19.01
C ARG A 384 2.01 -4.16 18.02
N PHE A 385 1.84 -4.47 16.75
CA PHE A 385 1.90 -3.49 15.63
C PHE A 385 0.81 -3.83 14.64
N LYS A 386 -0.05 -2.85 14.31
CA LYS A 386 -1.19 -3.00 13.40
C LYS A 386 -1.10 -2.01 12.25
N PHE A 387 -1.34 -2.48 11.04
CA PHE A 387 -1.49 -1.62 9.88
C PHE A 387 -2.68 -2.09 9.05
N VAL A 388 -3.87 -1.64 9.44
CA VAL A 388 -5.18 -2.13 8.99
C VAL A 388 -5.30 -3.63 9.30
N ASP A 389 -5.17 -4.50 8.31
CA ASP A 389 -5.24 -5.96 8.41
C ASP A 389 -3.89 -6.63 8.73
N ASP A 390 -2.76 -5.97 8.47
CA ASP A 390 -1.46 -6.49 8.87
C ASP A 390 -1.27 -6.37 10.39
N LEU A 391 -1.17 -7.51 11.09
CA LEU A 391 -0.90 -7.59 12.53
C LEU A 391 0.44 -8.29 12.76
N THR A 392 1.33 -7.65 13.51
CA THR A 392 2.55 -8.29 14.03
C THR A 392 2.55 -8.23 15.55
N VAL A 393 2.78 -9.36 16.21
CA VAL A 393 2.97 -9.45 17.65
C VAL A 393 4.35 -10.00 17.96
N LEU A 394 5.02 -9.38 18.94
CA LEU A 394 6.37 -9.75 19.36
C LEU A 394 6.33 -10.47 20.72
N GLU A 395 7.13 -11.52 20.84
CA GLU A 395 7.54 -12.08 22.10
C GLU A 395 9.04 -11.88 22.30
N ILE A 396 9.41 -11.28 23.42
CA ILE A 396 10.81 -11.15 23.85
C ILE A 396 11.10 -12.28 24.84
N ILE A 397 12.05 -13.15 24.51
CA ILE A 397 12.35 -14.35 25.24
C ILE A 397 13.75 -14.24 25.83
N ASP A 398 13.89 -14.51 27.14
CA ASP A 398 15.19 -14.88 27.70
C ASP A 398 15.36 -16.39 27.56
N LEU A 399 16.30 -16.81 26.73
CA LEU A 399 16.50 -18.19 26.33
C LEU A 399 16.84 -19.10 27.52
N LEU A 400 17.49 -18.58 28.57
CA LEU A 400 17.79 -19.33 29.78
C LEU A 400 16.52 -19.67 30.57
N THR A 401 15.53 -18.77 30.59
CA THR A 401 14.27 -19.01 31.34
C THR A 401 13.37 -20.05 30.69
N VAL A 402 13.53 -20.29 29.37
CA VAL A 402 12.80 -21.33 28.64
C VAL A 402 13.59 -22.64 28.48
N GLY A 403 14.71 -22.78 29.24
CA GLY A 403 15.47 -24.02 29.32
C GLY A 403 16.52 -24.23 28.21
N ILE A 404 16.84 -23.18 27.45
CA ILE A 404 17.92 -23.25 26.46
C ILE A 404 19.27 -23.12 27.14
N THR A 405 20.13 -24.12 27.00
CA THR A 405 21.49 -24.15 27.56
C THR A 405 22.52 -23.64 26.58
N CYS A 406 23.63 -23.06 27.08
CA CYS A 406 24.70 -22.56 26.25
C CYS A 406 25.41 -23.74 25.54
N TYR A 407 25.54 -23.66 24.23
CA TYR A 407 26.45 -24.55 23.49
C TYR A 407 27.89 -24.12 23.72
N ASN A 408 28.69 -25.00 24.31
CA ASN A 408 30.10 -24.75 24.49
C ASN A 408 30.81 -24.97 23.13
N ILE A 409 30.96 -23.92 22.32
CA ILE A 409 31.63 -23.93 21.02
C ILE A 409 33.10 -24.35 21.10
N LYS A 410 33.67 -24.41 22.31
CA LYS A 410 35.09 -24.85 22.55
C LYS A 410 35.27 -26.34 22.71
N ALA A 411 34.24 -27.15 22.83
CA ALA A 411 34.35 -28.59 22.74
C ALA A 411 34.44 -28.96 21.25
N HIS A 412 35.50 -29.60 20.84
CA HIS A 412 35.69 -30.20 19.52
C HIS A 412 34.51 -31.15 19.25
N VAL A 413 33.49 -30.63 18.58
CA VAL A 413 32.38 -31.45 18.09
C VAL A 413 32.87 -32.03 16.77
N PRO A 414 32.89 -33.38 16.61
CA PRO A 414 33.18 -34.01 15.32
C PRO A 414 32.25 -33.43 14.25
N SER A 415 32.80 -33.19 13.05
CA SER A 415 32.12 -32.52 11.93
C SER A 415 30.85 -33.19 11.42
N ASP A 416 30.48 -34.33 11.95
CA ASP A 416 29.38 -35.18 11.48
C ASP A 416 28.14 -35.14 12.38
N ILE A 417 28.17 -34.38 13.49
CA ILE A 417 27.00 -34.21 14.35
C ILE A 417 26.30 -32.90 13.94
N PRO A 418 25.07 -32.95 13.43
CA PRO A 418 24.29 -31.73 13.17
C PRO A 418 24.17 -30.96 14.49
N VAL A 419 24.49 -29.68 14.47
CA VAL A 419 24.26 -28.76 15.59
C VAL A 419 22.83 -28.95 16.03
N HIS A 420 22.58 -29.57 17.18
CA HIS A 420 21.25 -29.85 17.67
C HIS A 420 20.62 -28.54 18.10
N ASN A 421 19.80 -27.93 17.22
CA ASN A 421 18.91 -26.87 17.60
C ASN A 421 18.04 -27.35 18.74
N GLN A 422 18.20 -26.74 19.92
CA GLN A 422 17.35 -27.06 21.07
C GLN A 422 15.90 -26.69 20.72
N TYR A 423 14.99 -27.64 20.96
CA TYR A 423 13.58 -27.44 20.65
C TYR A 423 12.85 -26.83 21.86
N ILE A 424 12.19 -25.67 21.65
CA ILE A 424 11.29 -25.10 22.64
C ILE A 424 9.87 -25.55 22.31
N PRO A 425 9.21 -26.31 23.21
CA PRO A 425 7.80 -26.64 23.04
C PRO A 425 6.94 -25.39 22.94
N PRO A 426 5.99 -25.32 22.02
CA PRO A 426 5.11 -24.14 21.87
C PRO A 426 4.42 -23.73 23.18
N ALA A 427 4.01 -24.69 24.02
CA ALA A 427 3.38 -24.43 25.31
C ALA A 427 4.24 -23.58 26.28
N ASN A 428 5.56 -23.55 26.07
CA ASN A 428 6.49 -22.75 26.88
C ASN A 428 6.66 -21.33 26.34
N LEU A 429 5.99 -20.99 25.22
CA LEU A 429 6.09 -19.70 24.55
C LEU A 429 4.78 -18.91 24.67
N LYS A 430 4.89 -17.64 25.03
CA LYS A 430 3.74 -16.72 25.00
C LYS A 430 3.21 -16.52 23.58
N SER A 431 4.08 -16.65 22.57
CA SER A 431 3.68 -16.60 21.16
C SER A 431 2.57 -17.60 20.86
N GLN A 432 2.61 -18.82 21.40
CA GLN A 432 1.55 -19.79 21.22
C GLN A 432 0.25 -19.32 21.89
N GLN A 433 0.32 -18.81 23.12
CA GLN A 433 -0.83 -18.27 23.83
C GLN A 433 -1.45 -17.07 23.09
N TYR A 434 -0.61 -16.20 22.51
CA TYR A 434 -1.08 -15.07 21.69
C TYR A 434 -1.82 -15.54 20.44
N LEU A 435 -1.29 -16.57 19.76
CA LEU A 435 -1.94 -17.12 18.57
C LEU A 435 -3.28 -17.79 18.91
N GLU A 436 -3.35 -18.55 20.00
CA GLU A 436 -4.58 -19.17 20.48
C GLU A 436 -5.66 -18.12 20.82
N GLN A 437 -5.28 -17.06 21.52
CA GLN A 437 -6.20 -15.97 21.82
C GLN A 437 -6.69 -15.22 20.56
N ILE A 438 -5.78 -14.98 19.61
CA ILE A 438 -6.16 -14.34 18.35
C ILE A 438 -7.09 -15.26 17.55
N SER A 439 -6.89 -16.58 17.60
CA SER A 439 -7.80 -17.56 16.98
C SER A 439 -9.18 -17.50 17.64
N GLU A 440 -9.25 -17.54 18.96
CA GLU A 440 -10.51 -17.43 19.73
C GLU A 440 -11.23 -16.08 19.44
N TRP A 441 -10.48 -14.97 19.44
CA TRP A 441 -11.02 -13.67 19.07
C TRP A 441 -11.60 -13.70 17.65
N THR A 442 -10.89 -14.34 16.71
CA THR A 442 -11.26 -14.44 15.30
C THR A 442 -12.58 -15.21 15.12
N GLU A 443 -12.74 -16.32 15.84
CA GLU A 443 -13.98 -17.09 15.85
C GLU A 443 -15.14 -16.26 16.40
N ASN A 444 -14.94 -15.58 17.53
CA ASN A 444 -15.92 -14.70 18.15
C ASN A 444 -16.33 -13.53 17.22
N GLN A 445 -15.40 -13.02 16.41
CA GLN A 445 -15.68 -11.98 15.43
C GLN A 445 -16.15 -12.53 14.07
N LYS A 446 -16.35 -13.84 13.94
CA LYS A 446 -16.76 -14.52 12.71
C LYS A 446 -15.83 -14.23 11.52
N MET A 447 -14.59 -13.95 11.82
CA MET A 447 -13.52 -13.74 10.83
C MET A 447 -12.78 -15.08 10.56
N MET A 448 -11.74 -15.06 9.75
CA MET A 448 -10.94 -16.25 9.45
C MET A 448 -9.47 -15.90 9.33
N LEU A 449 -8.63 -16.62 10.03
CA LEU A 449 -7.18 -16.55 9.90
C LEU A 449 -6.68 -17.26 8.64
N ASN A 450 -5.49 -16.90 8.21
CA ASN A 450 -4.80 -17.54 7.09
C ASN A 450 -3.44 -18.08 7.57
N ALA A 451 -3.45 -19.25 8.20
CA ALA A 451 -2.23 -19.87 8.73
C ALA A 451 -1.14 -20.07 7.67
N LYS A 452 -1.52 -20.38 6.42
CA LYS A 452 -0.57 -20.58 5.31
C LYS A 452 0.17 -19.31 4.90
N LYS A 453 -0.46 -18.16 5.04
CA LYS A 453 0.16 -16.85 4.77
C LYS A 453 0.77 -16.21 6.00
N SER A 454 0.27 -16.54 7.17
CA SER A 454 0.87 -16.13 8.45
C SER A 454 2.27 -16.73 8.56
N LYS A 455 3.19 -15.97 9.12
CA LYS A 455 4.60 -16.37 9.25
C LYS A 455 5.12 -16.01 10.62
N ASN A 456 6.06 -16.77 11.12
CA ASN A 456 6.87 -16.34 12.25
C ASN A 456 8.33 -16.13 11.81
N MET A 457 9.03 -15.25 12.49
CA MET A 457 10.44 -14.96 12.28
C MET A 457 11.14 -14.85 13.64
N VAL A 458 12.26 -15.54 13.77
CA VAL A 458 13.06 -15.52 15.00
C VAL A 458 14.26 -14.62 14.79
N PHE A 459 14.34 -13.54 15.57
CA PHE A 459 15.50 -12.66 15.64
C PHE A 459 16.40 -13.14 16.79
N ASN A 460 17.44 -13.89 16.45
CA ASN A 460 18.43 -14.38 17.35
C ASN A 460 19.84 -14.04 16.80
N PHE A 461 20.57 -13.21 17.53
CA PHE A 461 21.87 -12.67 17.09
C PHE A 461 23.06 -13.30 17.81
N THR A 462 22.82 -14.40 18.49
CA THR A 462 23.89 -15.16 19.16
C THR A 462 24.02 -16.56 18.57
N ASP A 463 25.25 -17.00 18.38
CA ASP A 463 25.55 -18.38 17.99
C ASP A 463 25.59 -19.34 19.19
N ARG A 464 25.56 -18.79 20.41
CA ARG A 464 25.67 -19.59 21.65
C ARG A 464 24.39 -20.30 22.04
N TYR A 465 23.24 -19.71 21.67
CA TYR A 465 21.91 -20.16 22.07
C TYR A 465 21.04 -20.30 20.83
N GLN A 466 21.10 -21.45 20.19
CA GLN A 466 20.29 -21.73 19.01
C GLN A 466 19.06 -22.56 19.40
N PHE A 467 17.90 -22.23 18.86
CA PHE A 467 16.67 -22.95 19.12
C PHE A 467 15.76 -23.00 17.91
N SER A 468 14.82 -23.95 17.95
CA SER A 468 13.70 -24.04 16.99
C SER A 468 12.39 -24.20 17.75
N THR A 469 11.31 -23.79 17.12
CA THR A 469 9.95 -23.99 17.66
C THR A 469 8.97 -24.21 16.50
N ARG A 470 7.82 -24.80 16.79
CA ARG A 470 6.74 -25.03 15.82
C ARG A 470 5.44 -24.48 16.36
N LEU A 471 5.24 -23.18 16.18
CA LEU A 471 3.99 -22.51 16.60
C LEU A 471 2.83 -22.99 15.73
N LYS A 472 1.64 -23.06 16.33
CA LYS A 472 0.40 -23.47 15.66
C LYS A 472 -0.62 -22.35 15.71
N MET A 473 -1.39 -22.25 14.65
CA MET A 473 -2.56 -21.37 14.53
C MET A 473 -3.71 -22.27 14.12
N ASP A 474 -4.71 -22.40 14.96
CA ASP A 474 -5.71 -23.46 14.92
C ASP A 474 -5.01 -24.84 14.88
N ASN A 475 -5.20 -25.62 13.84
CA ASN A 475 -4.53 -26.92 13.68
C ASN A 475 -3.30 -26.89 12.73
N ASP A 476 -3.04 -25.75 12.08
CA ASP A 476 -1.97 -25.61 11.10
C ASP A 476 -0.69 -25.07 11.75
N VAL A 477 0.46 -25.59 11.29
CA VAL A 477 1.77 -25.08 11.72
C VAL A 477 2.07 -23.77 10.98
N VAL A 478 2.41 -22.73 11.73
CA VAL A 478 2.87 -21.46 11.17
C VAL A 478 4.30 -21.60 10.69
N GLU A 479 4.55 -21.29 9.42
CA GLU A 479 5.88 -21.39 8.82
C GLU A 479 6.87 -20.39 9.44
N THR A 480 8.02 -20.89 9.87
CA THR A 480 9.15 -20.06 10.31
C THR A 480 9.99 -19.65 9.10
N VAL A 481 10.19 -18.36 8.89
CA VAL A 481 10.88 -17.82 7.72
C VAL A 481 12.13 -17.03 8.11
N GLN A 482 13.15 -17.08 7.25
CA GLN A 482 14.38 -16.29 7.40
C GLN A 482 14.24 -14.86 6.86
N SER A 483 13.33 -14.64 5.94
CA SER A 483 13.02 -13.31 5.41
C SER A 483 11.55 -13.23 5.00
N MET A 484 10.96 -12.04 5.12
CA MET A 484 9.58 -11.79 4.73
C MET A 484 9.43 -10.39 4.15
N LYS A 485 8.53 -10.25 3.19
CA LYS A 485 8.11 -8.93 2.68
C LYS A 485 6.93 -8.42 3.52
N LEU A 486 7.19 -7.45 4.37
CA LEU A 486 6.20 -6.79 5.23
C LEU A 486 5.98 -5.36 4.76
N LEU A 487 4.73 -4.99 4.45
CA LEU A 487 4.35 -3.66 3.99
C LEU A 487 5.26 -3.12 2.86
N GLY A 488 5.68 -4.00 1.96
CA GLY A 488 6.49 -3.63 0.79
C GLY A 488 8.01 -3.65 1.00
N THR A 489 8.50 -3.77 2.24
CA THR A 489 9.92 -3.85 2.61
C THR A 489 10.28 -5.31 2.95
N ILE A 490 11.42 -5.81 2.49
CA ILE A 490 11.90 -7.15 2.85
C ILE A 490 12.72 -7.03 4.14
N ILE A 491 12.31 -7.77 5.15
CA ILE A 491 12.98 -7.88 6.45
C ILE A 491 13.59 -9.28 6.53
N SER A 492 14.86 -9.37 6.95
CA SER A 492 15.58 -10.62 7.20
C SER A 492 15.79 -10.82 8.70
N GLN A 493 15.87 -12.07 9.16
CA GLN A 493 16.06 -12.43 10.57
C GLN A 493 17.36 -11.87 11.19
N ASP A 494 18.36 -11.62 10.37
CA ASP A 494 19.63 -11.00 10.75
C ASP A 494 19.59 -9.46 10.71
N LEU A 495 18.47 -8.89 10.25
CA LEU A 495 18.27 -7.47 9.98
C LEU A 495 19.29 -6.89 8.98
N SER A 496 19.88 -7.73 8.10
CA SER A 496 20.59 -7.24 6.92
C SER A 496 19.61 -6.71 5.89
N TRP A 497 20.06 -5.73 5.11
CA TRP A 497 19.23 -5.13 4.07
C TRP A 497 19.53 -5.64 2.66
N ASP A 498 20.38 -6.65 2.53
CA ASP A 498 20.86 -7.16 1.24
C ASP A 498 19.71 -7.60 0.32
N LEU A 499 18.79 -8.41 0.86
CA LEU A 499 17.62 -8.86 0.09
C LEU A 499 16.70 -7.71 -0.32
N ASN A 500 16.52 -6.74 0.58
CA ASN A 500 15.70 -5.55 0.28
C ASN A 500 16.35 -4.68 -0.79
N VAL A 501 17.66 -4.40 -0.68
CA VAL A 501 18.41 -3.62 -1.67
C VAL A 501 18.44 -4.32 -3.02
N LYS A 502 18.72 -5.63 -3.06
CA LYS A 502 18.65 -6.42 -4.31
C LYS A 502 17.27 -6.32 -4.99
N ASN A 503 16.19 -6.40 -4.20
CA ASN A 503 14.82 -6.24 -4.75
C ASN A 503 14.56 -4.81 -5.25
N ILE A 504 15.01 -3.78 -4.53
CA ILE A 504 14.90 -2.37 -4.93
C ILE A 504 15.66 -2.13 -6.23
N VAL A 505 16.93 -2.55 -6.31
CA VAL A 505 17.79 -2.41 -7.48
C VAL A 505 17.19 -3.13 -8.69
N ARG A 506 16.67 -4.36 -8.50
CA ARG A 506 15.98 -5.12 -9.57
C ARG A 506 14.79 -4.34 -10.13
N LYS A 507 13.92 -3.77 -9.28
CA LYS A 507 12.75 -2.98 -9.71
C LYS A 507 13.18 -1.68 -10.41
N ALA A 508 14.16 -0.98 -9.85
CA ALA A 508 14.69 0.25 -10.43
C ALA A 508 15.32 0.00 -11.80
N ASN A 509 16.11 -1.08 -11.96
CA ASN A 509 16.70 -1.48 -13.24
C ASN A 509 15.64 -1.87 -14.28
N ALA A 510 14.56 -2.52 -13.87
CA ALA A 510 13.44 -2.77 -14.76
C ALA A 510 12.83 -1.46 -15.28
N SER A 511 12.71 -0.44 -14.44
CA SER A 511 12.22 0.89 -14.84
C SER A 511 13.22 1.69 -15.69
N MET A 512 14.51 1.35 -15.62
CA MET A 512 15.55 1.95 -16.47
C MET A 512 15.33 1.69 -17.98
N GLU A 513 14.62 0.61 -18.33
CA GLU A 513 14.29 0.34 -19.73
C GLU A 513 13.35 1.41 -20.31
N LEU A 514 12.40 1.91 -19.52
CA LEU A 514 11.58 3.06 -19.90
C LEU A 514 12.46 4.27 -20.21
N LEU A 515 13.40 4.57 -19.31
CA LEU A 515 14.29 5.72 -19.47
C LEU A 515 15.13 5.60 -20.76
N ARG A 516 15.70 4.41 -21.05
CA ARG A 516 16.47 4.15 -22.28
C ARG A 516 15.63 4.33 -23.53
N ARG A 517 14.41 3.78 -23.56
CA ARG A 517 13.52 3.88 -24.72
C ARG A 517 13.14 5.32 -25.00
N VAL A 518 12.75 6.08 -23.97
CA VAL A 518 12.36 7.47 -24.13
C VAL A 518 13.55 8.33 -24.55
N ALA A 519 14.74 8.09 -23.97
CA ALA A 519 15.98 8.73 -24.43
C ALA A 519 16.30 8.44 -25.91
N SER A 520 16.07 7.19 -26.38
CA SER A 520 16.29 6.83 -27.79
C SER A 520 15.33 7.51 -28.76
N PHE A 521 14.22 8.06 -28.29
CA PHE A 521 13.29 8.88 -29.09
C PHE A 521 13.65 10.36 -29.11
N GLY A 522 14.75 10.76 -28.43
CA GLY A 522 15.22 12.15 -28.42
C GLY A 522 14.43 13.06 -27.50
N ALA A 523 13.87 12.52 -26.41
CA ALA A 523 13.21 13.32 -25.38
C ALA A 523 14.18 14.31 -24.72
N SER A 524 13.65 15.41 -24.21
CA SER A 524 14.45 16.43 -23.54
C SER A 524 15.07 15.90 -22.23
N ILE A 525 16.17 16.50 -21.79
CA ILE A 525 16.82 16.15 -20.50
C ILE A 525 15.83 16.32 -19.34
N GLU A 526 14.99 17.35 -19.36
CA GLU A 526 13.98 17.60 -18.32
C GLU A 526 12.89 16.50 -18.28
N ASP A 527 12.48 15.98 -19.44
CA ASP A 527 11.54 14.87 -19.50
C ASP A 527 12.18 13.57 -18.95
N LEU A 528 13.42 13.31 -19.35
CA LEU A 528 14.18 12.16 -18.85
C LEU A 528 14.40 12.24 -17.33
N LYS A 529 14.68 13.43 -16.80
CA LYS A 529 14.80 13.69 -15.37
C LYS A 529 13.48 13.45 -14.64
N THR A 530 12.36 13.90 -15.22
CA THR A 530 11.02 13.63 -14.68
C THR A 530 10.74 12.12 -14.63
N ILE A 531 11.04 11.39 -15.71
CA ILE A 531 10.88 9.93 -15.77
C ILE A 531 11.76 9.23 -14.73
N TYR A 532 13.01 9.68 -14.60
CA TYR A 532 13.90 9.15 -13.56
C TYR A 532 13.31 9.33 -12.16
N TYR A 533 12.81 10.50 -11.80
CA TYR A 533 12.21 10.77 -10.49
C TYR A 533 10.99 9.90 -10.21
N LEU A 534 10.13 9.76 -11.19
CA LEU A 534 8.84 9.09 -11.03
C LEU A 534 8.96 7.56 -11.04
N PHE A 535 9.79 7.00 -11.89
CA PHE A 535 9.81 5.55 -12.13
C PHE A 535 11.06 4.84 -11.59
N VAL A 536 12.20 5.51 -11.49
CA VAL A 536 13.45 4.89 -11.04
C VAL A 536 13.75 5.27 -9.60
N ARG A 537 13.86 6.59 -9.31
CA ARG A 537 14.22 7.09 -7.99
C ARG A 537 13.17 6.74 -6.92
N SER A 538 11.90 6.72 -7.27
CA SER A 538 10.81 6.29 -6.38
C SER A 538 11.02 4.89 -5.79
N HIS A 539 11.60 3.96 -6.57
CA HIS A 539 11.99 2.65 -6.06
C HIS A 539 13.21 2.75 -5.12
N LEU A 540 14.22 3.55 -5.46
CA LEU A 540 15.45 3.71 -4.70
C LEU A 540 15.24 4.42 -3.35
N GLU A 541 14.15 5.17 -3.20
CA GLU A 541 13.77 5.90 -1.99
C GLU A 541 12.66 5.19 -1.18
N GLN A 542 12.08 4.10 -1.69
CA GLN A 542 10.98 3.42 -1.02
C GLN A 542 11.35 3.00 0.40
N SER A 543 10.63 3.51 1.41
CA SER A 543 10.88 3.25 2.84
C SER A 543 12.33 3.51 3.29
N ALA A 544 13.04 4.44 2.65
CA ALA A 544 14.46 4.72 2.94
C ALA A 544 14.72 5.07 4.41
N THR A 545 13.77 5.71 5.08
CA THR A 545 13.86 6.04 6.50
C THR A 545 13.95 4.82 7.43
N VAL A 546 13.54 3.64 6.95
CA VAL A 546 13.57 2.39 7.72
C VAL A 546 14.95 1.74 7.71
N TRP A 547 15.67 1.82 6.58
CA TRP A 547 16.87 1.01 6.34
C TRP A 547 18.15 1.81 6.02
N HIS A 548 18.03 3.11 5.74
CA HIS A 548 19.20 3.92 5.30
C HIS A 548 20.35 3.92 6.29
N SER A 549 20.07 4.06 7.59
CA SER A 549 21.09 4.18 8.64
C SER A 549 21.92 2.92 8.87
N SER A 550 21.39 1.76 8.47
CA SER A 550 21.99 0.45 8.70
C SER A 550 22.53 -0.21 7.42
N LEU A 551 22.61 0.55 6.31
CA LEU A 551 23.19 0.05 5.07
C LEU A 551 24.69 -0.21 5.21
N THR A 552 25.17 -1.26 4.56
CA THR A 552 26.58 -1.45 4.26
C THR A 552 27.02 -0.50 3.14
N GLU A 553 28.32 -0.27 3.02
CA GLU A 553 28.89 0.53 1.92
C GLU A 553 28.58 -0.11 0.56
N GLU A 554 28.61 -1.44 0.47
CA GLU A 554 28.25 -2.18 -0.73
C GLU A 554 26.81 -1.91 -1.15
N ASN A 555 25.84 -2.07 -0.23
CA ASN A 555 24.44 -1.79 -0.48
C ASN A 555 24.19 -0.33 -0.90
N SER A 556 24.88 0.61 -0.25
CA SER A 556 24.76 2.02 -0.62
C SER A 556 25.33 2.30 -2.02
N SER A 557 26.46 1.65 -2.36
CA SER A 557 27.09 1.72 -3.67
C SER A 557 26.21 1.11 -4.78
N ASP A 558 25.53 -0.01 -4.49
CA ASP A 558 24.61 -0.65 -5.45
C ASP A 558 23.45 0.26 -5.82
N LEU A 559 22.84 0.92 -4.84
CA LEU A 559 21.79 1.91 -5.09
C LEU A 559 22.32 3.10 -5.91
N GLU A 560 23.49 3.63 -5.56
CA GLU A 560 24.11 4.76 -6.25
C GLU A 560 24.49 4.40 -7.70
N ARG A 561 24.89 3.16 -7.96
CA ARG A 561 25.22 2.64 -9.31
C ARG A 561 24.03 2.73 -10.26
N VAL A 562 22.79 2.52 -9.77
CA VAL A 562 21.58 2.71 -10.57
C VAL A 562 21.39 4.17 -10.97
N GLN A 563 21.57 5.12 -10.02
CA GLN A 563 21.51 6.55 -10.33
C GLN A 563 22.58 6.96 -11.33
N LYS A 564 23.82 6.49 -11.13
CA LYS A 564 24.93 6.76 -12.06
C LYS A 564 24.60 6.28 -13.47
N SER A 565 23.97 5.12 -13.61
CA SER A 565 23.52 4.60 -14.90
C SER A 565 22.40 5.45 -15.51
N ALA A 566 21.44 5.92 -14.68
CA ALA A 566 20.37 6.82 -15.15
C ALA A 566 20.93 8.16 -15.64
N VAL A 567 21.87 8.75 -14.91
CA VAL A 567 22.56 10.00 -15.28
C VAL A 567 23.28 9.86 -16.63
N LYS A 568 23.97 8.73 -16.86
CA LYS A 568 24.60 8.42 -18.15
C LYS A 568 23.60 8.39 -19.30
N ILE A 569 22.42 7.79 -19.08
CA ILE A 569 21.37 7.73 -20.11
C ILE A 569 20.82 9.13 -20.39
N MET A 570 20.56 9.93 -19.36
CA MET A 570 20.00 11.28 -19.51
C MET A 570 20.93 12.23 -20.29
N LEU A 571 22.23 12.15 -20.04
CA LEU A 571 23.20 13.04 -20.66
C LEU A 571 23.80 12.50 -21.96
N GLY A 572 23.77 11.18 -22.19
CA GLY A 572 24.37 10.57 -23.37
C GLY A 572 25.83 11.03 -23.58
N ASN A 573 26.14 11.61 -24.73
CA ASN A 573 27.47 12.11 -25.07
C ASN A 573 27.92 13.31 -24.22
N GLN A 574 27.03 13.95 -23.47
CA GLN A 574 27.34 15.07 -22.56
C GLN A 574 27.76 14.61 -21.17
N TYR A 575 27.84 13.29 -20.91
CA TYR A 575 28.27 12.75 -19.64
C TYR A 575 29.79 13.00 -19.45
N ASN A 576 30.13 13.72 -18.39
CA ASN A 576 31.53 14.06 -18.03
C ASN A 576 31.78 13.79 -16.53
N GLY A 577 31.86 12.50 -16.18
CA GLY A 577 32.02 12.10 -14.80
C GLY A 577 30.73 12.22 -13.97
N TYR A 578 30.65 11.48 -12.84
CA TYR A 578 29.42 11.40 -12.08
C TYR A 578 29.08 12.70 -11.36
N GLU A 579 30.04 13.28 -10.60
CA GLU A 579 29.85 14.49 -9.80
C GLU A 579 29.48 15.70 -10.65
N ASN A 580 30.23 15.92 -11.75
CA ASN A 580 29.95 17.01 -12.71
C ASN A 580 28.57 16.87 -13.34
N SER A 581 28.18 15.62 -13.63
CA SER A 581 26.88 15.31 -14.23
C SER A 581 25.72 15.52 -13.26
N LEU A 582 25.89 15.21 -11.99
CA LEU A 582 24.90 15.49 -10.94
C LEU A 582 24.67 17.00 -10.82
N SER A 583 25.76 17.79 -10.74
CA SER A 583 25.69 19.27 -10.68
C SER A 583 24.98 19.84 -11.91
N LYS A 584 25.32 19.35 -13.11
CA LYS A 584 24.68 19.78 -14.38
C LYS A 584 23.18 19.48 -14.41
N LEU A 585 22.76 18.35 -13.87
CA LEU A 585 21.35 17.95 -13.81
C LEU A 585 20.62 18.53 -12.60
N ASN A 586 21.32 19.17 -11.66
CA ASN A 586 20.81 19.55 -10.36
C ASN A 586 20.12 18.36 -9.66
N ILE A 587 20.88 17.27 -9.50
CA ILE A 587 20.46 16.04 -8.82
C ILE A 587 21.44 15.79 -7.67
N GLU A 588 20.91 15.53 -6.48
CA GLU A 588 21.70 15.17 -5.29
C GLU A 588 22.16 13.70 -5.38
N LYS A 589 23.26 13.37 -4.67
CA LYS A 589 23.60 11.97 -4.40
C LYS A 589 22.45 11.28 -3.66
N LEU A 590 22.21 10.00 -3.95
CA LEU A 590 21.16 9.26 -3.25
C LEU A 590 21.43 9.13 -1.74
N SER A 591 22.69 9.03 -1.33
CA SER A 591 23.08 9.00 0.09
C SER A 591 22.62 10.28 0.82
N ASP A 592 22.89 11.45 0.25
CA ASP A 592 22.52 12.74 0.83
C ASP A 592 21.00 12.93 0.80
N ARG A 593 20.38 12.52 -0.29
CA ARG A 593 18.94 12.55 -0.45
C ARG A 593 18.25 11.68 0.59
N ARG A 594 18.71 10.44 0.84
CA ARG A 594 18.16 9.55 1.87
C ARG A 594 18.36 10.11 3.27
N LYS A 595 19.53 10.73 3.55
CA LYS A 595 19.77 11.44 4.81
C LYS A 595 18.76 12.57 5.02
N GLN A 596 18.48 13.35 3.98
CA GLN A 596 17.47 14.43 4.03
C GLN A 596 16.05 13.89 4.25
N LEU A 597 15.71 12.74 3.64
CA LEU A 597 14.42 12.06 3.88
C LEU A 597 14.28 11.62 5.34
N CYS A 598 15.33 11.09 5.95
CA CYS A 598 15.35 10.73 7.37
C CYS A 598 15.15 11.95 8.27
N LEU A 599 15.86 13.05 7.99
CA LEU A 599 15.73 14.31 8.75
C LEU A 599 14.31 14.90 8.64
N ASN A 600 13.76 14.94 7.42
CA ASN A 600 12.40 15.43 7.19
C ASN A 600 11.33 14.56 7.86
N PHE A 601 11.53 13.24 7.88
CA PHE A 601 10.66 12.33 8.60
C PHE A 601 10.72 12.56 10.11
N ALA A 602 11.93 12.69 10.68
CA ALA A 602 12.12 12.96 12.10
C ALA A 602 11.46 14.29 12.52
N LYS A 603 11.61 15.36 11.75
CA LYS A 603 10.95 16.66 12.01
C LYS A 603 9.43 16.51 12.07
N LYS A 604 8.83 15.78 11.13
CA LYS A 604 7.39 15.48 11.13
C LYS A 604 6.95 14.66 12.34
N CYS A 605 7.80 13.74 12.80
CA CYS A 605 7.51 12.94 13.99
C CYS A 605 7.52 13.76 15.26
N VAL A 606 8.44 14.74 15.39
CA VAL A 606 8.50 15.66 16.53
C VAL A 606 7.23 16.49 16.65
N ASP A 607 6.66 16.93 15.53
CA ASP A 607 5.46 17.76 15.49
C ASP A 607 4.16 16.94 15.67
N ASN A 608 4.21 15.61 15.56
CA ASN A 608 3.04 14.75 15.67
C ASN A 608 2.88 14.18 17.10
N PRO A 609 1.79 14.47 17.80
CA PRO A 609 1.54 13.98 19.18
C PRO A 609 1.68 12.46 19.33
N LYS A 610 1.35 11.68 18.28
CA LYS A 610 1.43 10.20 18.29
C LYS A 610 2.85 9.66 18.19
N THR A 611 3.80 10.43 17.67
CA THR A 611 5.16 9.97 17.38
C THR A 611 6.26 10.77 18.09
N LYS A 612 5.91 11.91 18.72
CA LYS A 612 6.88 12.76 19.43
C LYS A 612 7.65 12.03 20.54
N HIS A 613 7.07 10.96 21.12
CA HIS A 613 7.73 10.14 22.12
C HIS A 613 9.00 9.44 21.63
N MET A 614 9.16 9.27 20.30
CA MET A 614 10.36 8.70 19.67
C MET A 614 11.55 9.68 19.73
N PHE A 615 11.28 10.96 19.95
CA PHE A 615 12.26 12.06 19.92
C PHE A 615 12.09 12.95 21.18
N PRO A 616 12.33 12.42 22.39
CA PRO A 616 12.15 13.17 23.63
C PRO A 616 13.15 14.34 23.71
N TYR A 617 12.70 15.47 24.26
CA TYR A 617 13.57 16.59 24.52
C TYR A 617 14.52 16.25 25.68
N ASN A 618 15.76 16.70 25.56
CA ASN A 618 16.75 16.56 26.63
C ASN A 618 16.48 17.60 27.74
N ASN A 619 15.79 17.16 28.77
CA ASN A 619 15.42 17.98 29.94
C ASN A 619 16.53 18.06 31.00
N LYS A 620 17.68 17.41 30.80
CA LYS A 620 18.81 17.45 31.74
C LYS A 620 19.46 18.83 31.68
N LYS A 621 19.15 19.69 32.66
CA LYS A 621 19.85 20.95 32.86
C LYS A 621 21.29 20.64 33.35
N HIS A 622 22.25 20.60 32.44
CA HIS A 622 23.66 20.66 32.84
C HIS A 622 24.01 22.09 33.15
N ASN A 623 24.50 22.36 34.38
CA ASN A 623 25.01 23.65 34.81
C ASN A 623 26.29 24.08 34.07
N MET A 624 26.89 23.21 33.27
CA MET A 624 28.03 23.53 32.41
C MET A 624 27.56 23.67 30.96
N LYS A 625 27.92 24.78 30.32
CA LYS A 625 27.84 24.96 28.88
C LYS A 625 28.84 24.03 28.21
N THR A 626 28.46 22.75 28.01
CA THR A 626 29.23 21.85 27.16
C THR A 626 29.03 22.22 25.70
N ARG A 627 30.06 22.01 24.86
CA ARG A 627 30.05 22.32 23.40
C ARG A 627 28.95 21.57 22.61
N HIS A 628 28.25 20.62 23.22
CA HIS A 628 27.21 19.82 22.62
C HIS A 628 25.95 19.78 23.53
N ASN A 629 25.16 20.86 23.47
CA ASN A 629 23.82 20.85 24.07
C ASN A 629 22.86 20.16 23.11
N ASN A 630 22.79 18.82 23.18
CA ASN A 630 21.82 18.06 22.40
C ASN A 630 20.40 18.45 22.82
N LYS A 631 19.64 18.99 21.89
CA LYS A 631 18.23 19.36 22.07
C LYS A 631 17.33 18.15 22.32
N TYR A 632 17.66 17.04 21.65
CA TYR A 632 16.95 15.78 21.78
C TYR A 632 17.80 14.76 22.51
N GLU A 633 17.18 13.95 23.36
CA GLU A 633 17.83 12.83 24.04
C GLU A 633 18.15 11.75 23.00
N VAL A 634 19.39 11.26 23.01
CA VAL A 634 19.80 10.14 22.17
C VAL A 634 19.81 8.89 23.03
N GLU A 635 19.06 7.87 22.61
CA GLU A 635 18.99 6.60 23.33
C GLU A 635 20.35 5.91 23.35
N HIS A 636 20.75 5.42 24.53
CA HIS A 636 22.02 4.71 24.70
C HIS A 636 21.98 3.35 24.00
N ALA A 637 23.01 3.03 23.26
CA ALA A 637 23.15 1.78 22.54
C ALA A 637 24.42 1.06 22.95
N ASN A 638 24.30 -0.20 23.39
CA ASN A 638 25.42 -1.07 23.74
C ASN A 638 26.03 -1.72 22.50
N THR A 639 25.22 -1.98 21.46
CA THR A 639 25.65 -2.65 20.23
C THR A 639 25.67 -1.67 19.05
N GLU A 640 26.58 -1.91 18.10
CA GLU A 640 26.66 -1.14 16.86
C GLU A 640 25.38 -1.27 16.02
N ARG A 641 24.74 -2.44 16.05
CA ARG A 641 23.47 -2.69 15.35
C ARG A 641 22.36 -1.76 15.86
N PHE A 642 22.23 -1.60 17.18
CA PHE A 642 21.24 -0.70 17.75
C PHE A 642 21.61 0.76 17.55
N ARG A 643 22.90 1.13 17.66
CA ARG A 643 23.41 2.47 17.38
C ARG A 643 23.06 2.95 15.97
N LYS A 644 23.07 2.05 14.99
CA LYS A 644 22.68 2.31 13.60
C LYS A 644 21.17 2.23 13.35
N SER A 645 20.35 2.00 14.40
CA SER A 645 18.90 1.98 14.23
C SER A 645 18.35 3.31 13.75
N SER A 646 17.22 3.28 13.04
CA SER A 646 16.63 4.47 12.41
C SER A 646 16.32 5.59 13.40
N ILE A 647 15.78 5.26 14.59
CA ILE A 647 15.43 6.27 15.61
C ILE A 647 16.70 6.96 16.13
N ILE A 648 17.70 6.20 16.59
CA ILE A 648 18.94 6.75 17.12
C ILE A 648 19.66 7.60 16.06
N TYR A 649 19.70 7.12 14.83
CA TYR A 649 20.26 7.87 13.71
C TYR A 649 19.56 9.22 13.51
N MET A 650 18.22 9.22 13.52
CA MET A 650 17.42 10.43 13.33
C MET A 650 17.51 11.39 14.53
N GLN A 651 17.63 10.89 15.78
CA GLN A 651 17.89 11.71 16.95
C GLN A 651 19.22 12.48 16.81
N ASN A 652 20.27 11.80 16.33
CA ASN A 652 21.54 12.43 16.02
C ASN A 652 21.44 13.47 14.90
N LEU A 653 20.70 13.18 13.82
CA LEU A 653 20.50 14.13 12.73
C LEU A 653 19.77 15.41 13.19
N LEU A 654 18.75 15.29 14.04
CA LEU A 654 18.02 16.44 14.59
C LEU A 654 18.94 17.31 15.45
N ASN A 655 19.84 16.70 16.23
CA ASN A 655 20.81 17.44 17.05
C ASN A 655 21.86 18.16 16.18
N GLN A 656 22.28 17.54 15.07
CA GLN A 656 23.21 18.16 14.10
C GLN A 656 22.56 19.35 13.39
N ASP A 657 21.30 19.22 12.92
CA ASP A 657 20.56 20.29 12.23
C ASP A 657 20.28 21.48 13.15
N GLY A 658 20.03 21.23 14.45
CA GLY A 658 19.82 22.29 15.46
C GLY A 658 21.08 23.08 15.79
N ASN A 659 22.27 22.49 15.61
CA ASN A 659 23.55 23.16 15.85
C ASN A 659 24.07 23.99 14.67
N MET A 660 23.47 23.84 13.47
CA MET A 660 23.81 24.61 12.26
C MET A 660 22.98 25.91 12.12
N ARG A 661 22.01 26.14 12.99
CA ARG A 661 21.20 27.36 13.07
C ARG A 661 21.63 28.17 14.30
#